data_e4614b9505b1175b15f1d0fc25c61c55
#
_entry.id   e4614b9505b1175b15f1d0fc25c61c55
#
_cell.length_a   1.000
_cell.length_b   1.000
_cell.length_c   1.000
_cell.angle_alpha   90.00
_cell.angle_beta   90.00
_cell.angle_gamma   90.00
#
_symmetry.space_group_name_H-M   'P 1'
#
loop_
_entity.id
_entity.type
_entity.pdbx_description
1 polymer ?
#
loop_
_entity_poly.entity_id
_entity_poly.type
_entity_poly.pdbx_seq_one_letter_code
_entity_poly.pdbx_strand_id
1 'polypeptide(L)'
;MSSKGKFYMTTAIAYTSGKPHIGNTYEIVLADAIARFRRQEGYDVYFQTGTDEHGQKIQEKAEKAGITPKEYVDNVAGEVKRIWDLMNTSYDNFVRTTDEDHEKQVKKIFKKLYDKGDIYKGSYEGLYCTPCESFWTESQLVDGKCPDCGREVQPAKEEAYFFKMSKYADKLINYINEHPEFIQPVSRKNEMMNNFLLPGLQDLCVSRTSFSWGIPVDFDPKHVVYVWLDALTNYITKIGYDADGNSSDLFNKNWPADLHLIGKDIIRFHTIYWPIFLMALDLPLPKQVFGHPWLLQGGEKMSKSKGNVIYADDMADLFGVDATRYFVLHEMPFENDGIITWDLVIERYNSDLANILGNLVNRTISMSNKYFDGVVKSTGVTEEVDADLKAVVTSARDKVAEKMKNLRVADAITEVFNLFRRCNKYIDETAPWVLAKDEAAKDRLAEVLYNLVESITIGACLLKSFLPETADRILAQLNAGMREYDDLDKFGLYENGNKVTDKPEILFARLDAKEIMPKIDAVREAQKAEFEAEQKALGGLPETTEETGEAIDIEAKPEIEYDDFMKMQFQVGEIISCEAVPKSKKLLCSQVKIGSQVKQIVSGIRKYYTPEEMVGKKVMVLVNLKPAKLAGVLSEGMLLCAEDAEGNLALMTPEKAMPSGAEIC
;
A
#
# COMPACT_ATOMS: atom_id res chain seq x y z
N MET A 1 30.51 6.35 19.16
CA MET A 1 29.37 6.03 20.04
C MET A 1 29.39 4.57 20.46
N SER A 2 29.01 4.24 21.68
CA SER A 2 28.65 2.86 22.04
C SER A 2 27.34 2.52 21.32
N SER A 3 27.29 1.36 20.65
CA SER A 3 26.05 0.90 19.99
C SER A 3 24.90 0.80 21.00
N LYS A 4 23.70 1.31 20.66
CA LYS A 4 22.48 1.13 21.46
C LYS A 4 21.96 -0.31 21.46
N GLY A 5 22.63 -1.21 20.78
CA GLY A 5 22.25 -2.61 20.62
C GLY A 5 21.82 -2.93 19.19
N LYS A 6 21.42 -4.16 18.96
CA LYS A 6 20.95 -4.62 17.66
C LYS A 6 19.52 -4.12 17.37
N PHE A 7 19.19 -3.97 16.11
CA PHE A 7 17.83 -3.76 15.62
C PHE A 7 17.62 -4.55 14.33
N TYR A 8 16.98 -5.71 14.42
CA TYR A 8 16.65 -6.51 13.26
C TYR A 8 15.22 -6.20 12.80
N MET A 9 15.10 -5.74 11.58
CA MET A 9 13.79 -5.45 10.99
C MET A 9 13.64 -6.03 9.59
N THR A 10 12.39 -6.33 9.24
CA THR A 10 12.06 -6.86 7.92
C THR A 10 10.82 -6.16 7.34
N THR A 11 10.72 -6.13 6.02
CA THR A 11 9.43 -5.98 5.33
C THR A 11 8.80 -7.36 5.11
N ALA A 12 7.58 -7.39 4.59
CA ALA A 12 7.13 -8.53 3.82
C ALA A 12 8.07 -8.75 2.63
N ILE A 13 8.13 -9.99 2.14
CA ILE A 13 8.80 -10.28 0.86
C ILE A 13 7.77 -10.20 -0.28
N ALA A 14 8.11 -9.47 -1.33
CA ALA A 14 7.18 -9.15 -2.41
C ALA A 14 6.85 -10.40 -3.24
N TYR A 15 5.55 -10.71 -3.39
CA TYR A 15 5.10 -11.82 -4.22
C TYR A 15 5.35 -11.53 -5.71
N THR A 16 6.13 -12.39 -6.38
CA THR A 16 6.59 -12.16 -7.76
C THR A 16 5.50 -12.34 -8.82
N SER A 17 4.34 -11.77 -8.59
CA SER A 17 3.24 -11.84 -9.54
C SER A 17 3.21 -10.72 -10.58
N GLY A 18 4.17 -9.79 -10.55
CA GLY A 18 4.34 -8.70 -11.50
C GLY A 18 5.08 -7.50 -10.93
N LYS A 19 5.28 -6.45 -11.73
CA LYS A 19 5.92 -5.19 -11.32
C LYS A 19 5.22 -4.60 -10.09
N PRO A 20 5.97 -4.21 -9.02
CA PRO A 20 5.39 -3.60 -7.83
C PRO A 20 4.85 -2.20 -8.12
N HIS A 21 3.64 -1.89 -7.65
CA HIS A 21 3.07 -0.56 -7.73
C HIS A 21 3.47 0.30 -6.53
N ILE A 22 3.12 1.59 -6.55
CA ILE A 22 3.52 2.55 -5.51
C ILE A 22 3.09 2.12 -4.09
N GLY A 23 1.99 1.38 -3.93
CA GLY A 23 1.57 0.84 -2.64
C GLY A 23 2.53 -0.22 -2.09
N ASN A 24 3.15 -1.05 -2.95
CA ASN A 24 4.22 -1.97 -2.54
C ASN A 24 5.52 -1.19 -2.24
N THR A 25 5.81 -0.17 -3.04
CA THR A 25 6.99 0.68 -2.84
C THR A 25 6.88 1.51 -1.56
N TYR A 26 5.66 1.90 -1.15
CA TYR A 26 5.44 2.56 0.14
C TYR A 26 6.01 1.74 1.30
N GLU A 27 5.76 0.43 1.35
CA GLU A 27 6.25 -0.45 2.42
C GLU A 27 7.78 -0.39 2.54
N ILE A 28 8.50 -0.52 1.43
CA ILE A 28 9.97 -0.52 1.47
C ILE A 28 10.54 0.85 1.83
N VAL A 29 9.92 1.95 1.37
CA VAL A 29 10.34 3.31 1.70
C VAL A 29 10.06 3.63 3.18
N LEU A 30 8.92 3.17 3.71
CA LEU A 30 8.57 3.28 5.13
C LEU A 30 9.59 2.53 6.01
N ALA A 31 9.93 1.30 5.62
CA ALA A 31 10.93 0.50 6.33
C ALA A 31 12.31 1.15 6.28
N ASP A 32 12.70 1.67 5.13
CA ASP A 32 13.98 2.37 4.96
C ASP A 32 14.09 3.62 5.84
N ALA A 33 13.02 4.41 5.93
CA ALA A 33 12.98 5.58 6.81
C ALA A 33 13.19 5.18 8.28
N ILE A 34 12.56 4.08 8.73
CA ILE A 34 12.74 3.55 10.08
C ILE A 34 14.17 3.02 10.27
N ALA A 35 14.70 2.25 9.32
CA ALA A 35 16.05 1.70 9.38
C ALA A 35 17.11 2.82 9.47
N ARG A 36 17.01 3.84 8.61
CA ARG A 36 17.91 5.02 8.63
C ARG A 36 17.83 5.77 9.95
N PHE A 37 16.62 5.99 10.45
CA PHE A 37 16.44 6.67 11.73
C PHE A 37 17.07 5.88 12.88
N ARG A 38 16.87 4.55 12.95
CA ARG A 38 17.47 3.69 13.96
C ARG A 38 19.01 3.68 13.87
N ARG A 39 19.57 3.68 12.65
CA ARG A 39 21.03 3.83 12.46
C ARG A 39 21.52 5.19 12.94
N GLN A 40 20.77 6.27 12.67
CA GLN A 40 21.09 7.61 13.13
C GLN A 40 21.06 7.70 14.67
N GLU A 41 20.13 7.00 15.33
CA GLU A 41 20.11 6.87 16.80
C GLU A 41 21.27 6.06 17.37
N GLY A 42 22.05 5.35 16.56
CA GLY A 42 23.19 4.53 16.97
C GLY A 42 22.90 3.04 17.17
N TYR A 43 21.79 2.52 16.65
CA TYR A 43 21.53 1.07 16.63
C TYR A 43 22.34 0.39 15.52
N ASP A 44 22.74 -0.84 15.78
CA ASP A 44 23.28 -1.77 14.79
C ASP A 44 22.10 -2.45 14.06
N VAL A 45 21.69 -1.83 12.94
CA VAL A 45 20.48 -2.22 12.20
C VAL A 45 20.84 -3.28 11.16
N TYR A 46 20.06 -4.37 11.15
CA TYR A 46 20.01 -5.32 10.03
C TYR A 46 18.61 -5.28 9.42
N PHE A 47 18.53 -4.81 8.17
CA PHE A 47 17.29 -4.63 7.44
C PHE A 47 17.18 -5.62 6.28
N GLN A 48 16.20 -6.52 6.34
CA GLN A 48 15.95 -7.57 5.35
C GLN A 48 14.66 -7.31 4.58
N THR A 49 14.71 -7.49 3.27
CA THR A 49 13.57 -7.50 2.34
C THR A 49 13.79 -8.58 1.30
N GLY A 50 12.90 -8.74 0.32
CA GLY A 50 13.11 -9.72 -0.76
C GLY A 50 11.84 -10.07 -1.52
N THR A 51 11.87 -11.28 -2.11
CA THR A 51 10.81 -11.81 -2.96
C THR A 51 10.34 -13.19 -2.55
N ASP A 52 9.01 -13.37 -2.59
CA ASP A 52 8.31 -14.66 -2.49
C ASP A 52 8.03 -15.16 -3.91
N GLU A 53 8.54 -16.36 -4.25
CA GLU A 53 8.71 -16.79 -5.63
C GLU A 53 8.02 -18.12 -5.97
N HIS A 54 7.42 -18.79 -4.99
CA HIS A 54 6.73 -20.08 -5.19
C HIS A 54 5.20 -19.91 -5.27
N GLY A 55 4.52 -20.99 -5.71
CA GLY A 55 3.07 -21.08 -5.69
C GLY A 55 2.42 -21.26 -7.06
N GLN A 56 1.16 -21.68 -7.01
CA GLN A 56 0.35 -22.01 -8.20
C GLN A 56 0.22 -20.85 -9.18
N LYS A 57 -0.04 -19.66 -8.65
CA LYS A 57 -0.22 -18.44 -9.47
C LYS A 57 1.03 -18.08 -10.29
N ILE A 58 2.21 -18.32 -9.74
CA ILE A 58 3.49 -18.08 -10.44
C ILE A 58 3.66 -19.11 -11.55
N GLN A 59 3.40 -20.40 -11.26
CA GLN A 59 3.44 -21.45 -12.28
C GLN A 59 2.51 -21.13 -13.45
N GLU A 60 1.25 -20.79 -13.18
CA GLU A 60 0.27 -20.44 -14.22
C GLU A 60 0.70 -19.23 -15.06
N LYS A 61 1.32 -18.22 -14.45
CA LYS A 61 1.83 -17.04 -15.17
C LYS A 61 3.03 -17.36 -16.05
N ALA A 62 3.94 -18.18 -15.58
CA ALA A 62 5.09 -18.64 -16.35
C ALA A 62 4.64 -19.48 -17.56
N GLU A 63 3.69 -20.42 -17.35
CA GLU A 63 3.09 -21.22 -18.41
C GLU A 63 2.42 -20.37 -19.49
N LYS A 64 1.64 -19.35 -19.07
CA LYS A 64 1.02 -18.39 -19.99
C LYS A 64 2.06 -17.56 -20.76
N ALA A 65 3.17 -17.22 -20.12
CA ALA A 65 4.26 -16.48 -20.74
C ALA A 65 5.15 -17.38 -21.64
N GLY A 66 4.96 -18.70 -21.62
CA GLY A 66 5.77 -19.67 -22.39
C GLY A 66 7.21 -19.81 -21.93
N ILE A 67 7.50 -19.51 -20.66
CA ILE A 67 8.81 -19.60 -20.03
C ILE A 67 8.76 -20.46 -18.77
N THR A 68 9.93 -20.83 -18.24
CA THR A 68 9.99 -21.58 -16.99
C THR A 68 9.59 -20.70 -15.78
N PRO A 69 9.01 -21.28 -14.71
CA PRO A 69 8.73 -20.53 -13.48
C PRO A 69 9.98 -19.83 -12.90
N LYS A 70 11.15 -20.47 -12.96
CA LYS A 70 12.42 -19.88 -12.50
C LYS A 70 12.79 -18.63 -13.30
N GLU A 71 12.69 -18.68 -14.63
CA GLU A 71 12.98 -17.54 -15.50
C GLU A 71 11.96 -16.40 -15.26
N TYR A 72 10.69 -16.75 -15.04
CA TYR A 72 9.65 -15.78 -14.73
C TYR A 72 9.97 -15.01 -13.43
N VAL A 73 10.28 -15.74 -12.34
CA VAL A 73 10.59 -15.09 -11.06
C VAL A 73 11.91 -14.33 -11.06
N ASP A 74 12.90 -14.79 -11.84
CA ASP A 74 14.18 -14.06 -12.01
C ASP A 74 13.95 -12.69 -12.63
N ASN A 75 13.09 -12.59 -13.64
CA ASN A 75 12.74 -11.33 -14.28
C ASN A 75 11.99 -10.41 -13.30
N VAL A 76 10.97 -10.92 -12.60
CA VAL A 76 10.18 -10.10 -11.69
C VAL A 76 10.97 -9.69 -10.45
N ALA A 77 11.77 -10.60 -9.87
CA ALA A 77 12.62 -10.28 -8.72
C ALA A 77 13.69 -9.22 -9.09
N GLY A 78 14.23 -9.30 -10.31
CA GLY A 78 15.11 -8.26 -10.84
C GLY A 78 14.44 -6.89 -10.91
N GLU A 79 13.20 -6.84 -11.36
CA GLU A 79 12.41 -5.59 -11.43
C GLU A 79 12.05 -5.04 -10.04
N VAL A 80 11.65 -5.91 -9.11
CA VAL A 80 11.42 -5.51 -7.71
C VAL A 80 12.68 -4.89 -7.12
N LYS A 81 13.82 -5.57 -7.26
CA LYS A 81 15.10 -5.08 -6.76
C LYS A 81 15.49 -3.75 -7.38
N ARG A 82 15.31 -3.60 -8.70
CA ARG A 82 15.58 -2.35 -9.43
C ARG A 82 14.79 -1.17 -8.84
N ILE A 83 13.50 -1.39 -8.52
CA ILE A 83 12.64 -0.33 -7.94
C ILE A 83 13.06 -0.03 -6.50
N TRP A 84 13.40 -1.04 -5.69
CA TRP A 84 13.91 -0.82 -4.34
C TRP A 84 15.22 0.00 -4.35
N ASP A 85 16.15 -0.34 -5.25
CA ASP A 85 17.41 0.38 -5.43
C ASP A 85 17.17 1.81 -5.95
N LEU A 86 16.24 2.00 -6.90
CA LEU A 86 15.84 3.32 -7.41
C LEU A 86 15.34 4.23 -6.29
N MET A 87 14.55 3.69 -5.36
CA MET A 87 14.05 4.44 -4.22
C MET A 87 15.12 4.75 -3.16
N ASN A 88 16.38 4.45 -3.43
CA ASN A 88 17.51 4.67 -2.52
C ASN A 88 17.28 4.00 -1.16
N THR A 89 16.82 2.74 -1.16
CA THR A 89 16.59 1.98 0.06
C THR A 89 17.85 1.31 0.56
N SER A 90 18.06 1.27 1.86
CA SER A 90 19.31 0.87 2.54
C SER A 90 19.20 -0.50 3.21
N TYR A 91 18.49 -1.45 2.57
CA TYR A 91 18.42 -2.83 3.06
C TYR A 91 19.81 -3.49 3.03
N ASP A 92 20.06 -4.37 4.01
CA ASP A 92 21.31 -5.13 4.13
C ASP A 92 21.21 -6.45 3.38
N ASN A 93 20.00 -7.01 3.21
CA ASN A 93 19.79 -8.28 2.52
C ASN A 93 18.52 -8.26 1.68
N PHE A 94 18.65 -8.70 0.41
CA PHE A 94 17.55 -8.97 -0.49
C PHE A 94 17.44 -10.48 -0.68
N VAL A 95 16.43 -11.09 -0.06
CA VAL A 95 16.28 -12.55 -0.04
C VAL A 95 15.34 -13.03 -1.14
N ARG A 96 15.56 -14.28 -1.57
CA ARG A 96 14.68 -14.97 -2.51
C ARG A 96 14.27 -16.32 -1.93
N THR A 97 13.01 -16.69 -2.02
CA THR A 97 12.58 -18.00 -1.52
C THR A 97 13.08 -19.17 -2.41
N THR A 98 13.56 -18.88 -3.62
CA THR A 98 14.25 -19.82 -4.50
C THR A 98 15.77 -19.96 -4.21
N ASP A 99 16.30 -19.31 -3.17
CA ASP A 99 17.68 -19.51 -2.77
C ASP A 99 17.87 -20.89 -2.15
N GLU A 100 18.90 -21.64 -2.59
CA GLU A 100 19.13 -23.04 -2.17
C GLU A 100 19.29 -23.22 -0.66
N ASP A 101 19.90 -22.27 0.02
CA ASP A 101 20.09 -22.28 1.48
C ASP A 101 18.74 -22.16 2.20
N HIS A 102 17.83 -21.34 1.69
CA HIS A 102 16.48 -21.20 2.20
C HIS A 102 15.68 -22.48 1.98
N GLU A 103 15.59 -22.98 0.74
CA GLU A 103 14.86 -24.20 0.41
C GLU A 103 15.31 -25.39 1.27
N LYS A 104 16.62 -25.55 1.45
CA LYS A 104 17.21 -26.59 2.29
C LYS A 104 16.73 -26.48 3.74
N GLN A 105 16.67 -25.29 4.29
CA GLN A 105 16.22 -25.11 5.68
C GLN A 105 14.70 -25.31 5.82
N VAL A 106 13.90 -24.86 4.83
CA VAL A 106 12.45 -25.11 4.82
C VAL A 106 12.13 -26.60 4.85
N LYS A 107 12.83 -27.41 4.06
CA LYS A 107 12.70 -28.88 4.09
C LYS A 107 13.00 -29.46 5.46
N LYS A 108 14.09 -29.03 6.10
CA LYS A 108 14.46 -29.44 7.45
C LYS A 108 13.42 -29.02 8.49
N ILE A 109 12.91 -27.78 8.39
CA ILE A 109 11.87 -27.24 9.27
C ILE A 109 10.60 -28.09 9.14
N PHE A 110 10.15 -28.36 7.92
CA PHE A 110 8.98 -29.19 7.67
C PHE A 110 9.14 -30.60 8.30
N LYS A 111 10.29 -31.24 8.05
CA LYS A 111 10.62 -32.55 8.63
C LYS A 111 10.63 -32.52 10.14
N LYS A 112 11.25 -31.54 10.77
CA LYS A 112 11.31 -31.33 12.22
C LYS A 112 9.92 -31.22 12.85
N LEU A 113 9.03 -30.41 12.24
CA LEU A 113 7.64 -30.26 12.69
C LEU A 113 6.83 -31.54 12.50
N TYR A 114 7.08 -32.28 11.42
CA TYR A 114 6.47 -33.59 11.19
C TYR A 114 6.92 -34.62 12.23
N ASP A 115 8.22 -34.77 12.49
CA ASP A 115 8.76 -35.69 13.49
C ASP A 115 8.30 -35.37 14.91
N LYS A 116 8.08 -34.08 15.22
CA LYS A 116 7.51 -33.59 16.49
C LYS A 116 5.99 -33.91 16.61
N GLY A 117 5.35 -34.32 15.51
CA GLY A 117 3.93 -34.60 15.44
C GLY A 117 3.04 -33.35 15.41
N ASP A 118 3.62 -32.18 15.11
CA ASP A 118 2.89 -30.94 14.87
C ASP A 118 2.36 -30.86 13.43
N ILE A 119 2.97 -31.60 12.50
CA ILE A 119 2.45 -31.83 11.15
C ILE A 119 1.97 -33.29 11.03
N TYR A 120 0.82 -33.50 10.40
CA TYR A 120 0.26 -34.83 10.15
C TYR A 120 -0.38 -34.89 8.75
N LYS A 121 -0.48 -36.08 8.17
CA LYS A 121 -1.08 -36.33 6.86
C LYS A 121 -2.59 -36.51 6.99
N GLY A 122 -3.35 -35.87 6.12
CA GLY A 122 -4.80 -35.90 6.09
C GLY A 122 -5.36 -35.68 4.69
N SER A 123 -6.66 -35.50 4.59
CA SER A 123 -7.33 -35.11 3.35
C SER A 123 -8.03 -33.76 3.54
N TYR A 124 -7.77 -32.83 2.66
CA TYR A 124 -8.48 -31.54 2.60
C TYR A 124 -9.69 -31.69 1.69
N GLU A 125 -10.81 -31.17 2.14
CA GLU A 125 -12.00 -30.95 1.33
C GLU A 125 -12.61 -29.60 1.75
N GLY A 126 -12.64 -28.63 0.85
CA GLY A 126 -13.11 -27.28 1.16
C GLY A 126 -12.97 -26.36 -0.03
N LEU A 127 -12.90 -25.05 0.23
CA LEU A 127 -12.86 -24.00 -0.77
C LEU A 127 -11.50 -23.32 -0.79
N TYR A 128 -10.93 -23.09 -1.97
CA TYR A 128 -9.61 -22.50 -2.15
C TYR A 128 -9.68 -21.25 -2.99
N CYS A 129 -9.05 -20.18 -2.51
CA CYS A 129 -8.84 -18.94 -3.25
C CYS A 129 -7.45 -18.94 -3.87
N THR A 130 -7.33 -19.19 -5.16
CA THR A 130 -6.03 -19.18 -5.88
C THR A 130 -5.31 -17.83 -5.79
N PRO A 131 -5.99 -16.66 -5.92
CA PRO A 131 -5.29 -15.37 -5.83
C PRO A 131 -4.67 -15.05 -4.47
N CYS A 132 -5.28 -15.53 -3.37
CA CYS A 132 -4.77 -15.34 -2.00
C CYS A 132 -3.99 -16.55 -1.49
N GLU A 133 -4.01 -17.65 -2.24
CA GLU A 133 -3.47 -18.94 -1.85
C GLU A 133 -3.97 -19.37 -0.46
N SER A 134 -5.27 -19.17 -0.20
CA SER A 134 -5.89 -19.41 1.11
C SER A 134 -7.05 -20.37 1.03
N PHE A 135 -7.15 -21.24 2.06
CA PHE A 135 -8.25 -22.18 2.23
C PHE A 135 -9.34 -21.55 3.11
N TRP A 136 -10.60 -21.87 2.76
CA TRP A 136 -11.78 -21.37 3.44
C TRP A 136 -12.82 -22.49 3.65
N THR A 137 -13.54 -22.40 4.74
CA THR A 137 -14.79 -23.15 4.92
C THR A 137 -15.95 -22.32 4.40
N GLU A 138 -17.07 -22.96 4.05
CA GLU A 138 -18.28 -22.23 3.61
C GLU A 138 -18.73 -21.16 4.61
N SER A 139 -18.59 -21.41 5.91
CA SER A 139 -18.98 -20.47 6.97
C SER A 139 -18.05 -19.24 7.08
N GLN A 140 -16.87 -19.31 6.50
CA GLN A 140 -15.90 -18.21 6.51
C GLN A 140 -16.03 -17.28 5.30
N LEU A 141 -16.78 -17.70 4.28
CA LEU A 141 -16.98 -16.89 3.09
C LEU A 141 -17.87 -15.68 3.38
N VAL A 142 -17.60 -14.59 2.69
CA VAL A 142 -18.48 -13.41 2.66
C VAL A 142 -19.18 -13.40 1.30
N ASP A 143 -20.50 -13.51 1.31
CA ASP A 143 -21.32 -13.62 0.09
C ASP A 143 -20.86 -14.72 -0.88
N GLY A 144 -20.40 -15.86 -0.35
CA GLY A 144 -19.88 -16.99 -1.14
C GLY A 144 -18.49 -16.78 -1.73
N LYS A 145 -17.79 -15.70 -1.35
CA LYS A 145 -16.48 -15.30 -1.89
C LYS A 145 -15.40 -15.26 -0.81
N CYS A 146 -14.16 -15.23 -1.25
CA CYS A 146 -12.99 -15.10 -0.38
C CYS A 146 -13.09 -13.83 0.47
N PRO A 147 -13.03 -13.90 1.81
CA PRO A 147 -13.14 -12.73 2.68
C PRO A 147 -11.95 -11.78 2.56
N ASP A 148 -10.77 -12.27 2.12
CA ASP A 148 -9.57 -11.44 2.00
C ASP A 148 -9.57 -10.58 0.72
N CYS A 149 -10.05 -11.13 -0.41
CA CYS A 149 -9.94 -10.43 -1.69
C CYS A 149 -11.26 -10.25 -2.45
N GLY A 150 -12.38 -10.79 -1.96
CA GLY A 150 -13.70 -10.72 -2.58
C GLY A 150 -13.88 -11.52 -3.88
N ARG A 151 -12.90 -12.36 -4.25
CA ARG A 151 -12.95 -13.18 -5.48
C ARG A 151 -13.59 -14.53 -5.24
N GLU A 152 -14.00 -15.17 -6.33
CA GLU A 152 -14.55 -16.53 -6.33
C GLU A 152 -13.56 -17.53 -5.75
N VAL A 153 -14.09 -18.51 -5.00
CA VAL A 153 -13.34 -19.64 -4.47
C VAL A 153 -13.73 -20.90 -5.22
N GLN A 154 -12.83 -21.86 -5.32
CA GLN A 154 -13.06 -23.12 -6.02
C GLN A 154 -13.02 -24.30 -5.05
N PRO A 155 -13.87 -25.33 -5.23
CA PRO A 155 -13.77 -26.55 -4.47
C PRO A 155 -12.40 -27.22 -4.67
N ALA A 156 -11.75 -27.58 -3.57
CA ALA A 156 -10.48 -28.28 -3.57
C ALA A 156 -10.60 -29.54 -2.69
N LYS A 157 -10.19 -30.67 -3.25
CA LYS A 157 -10.10 -31.94 -2.53
C LYS A 157 -8.79 -32.61 -2.88
N GLU A 158 -7.88 -32.64 -1.92
CA GLU A 158 -6.57 -33.28 -2.10
C GLU A 158 -6.02 -33.88 -0.82
N GLU A 159 -5.13 -34.85 -0.96
CA GLU A 159 -4.31 -35.32 0.15
C GLU A 159 -3.32 -34.22 0.49
N ALA A 160 -3.18 -33.88 1.76
CA ALA A 160 -2.32 -32.80 2.22
C ALA A 160 -1.75 -33.08 3.61
N TYR A 161 -0.69 -32.34 3.95
CA TYR A 161 -0.19 -32.27 5.32
C TYR A 161 -0.82 -31.08 6.02
N PHE A 162 -1.17 -31.27 7.30
CA PHE A 162 -1.80 -30.28 8.17
C PHE A 162 -0.90 -29.98 9.35
N PHE A 163 -0.80 -28.70 9.69
CA PHE A 163 -0.13 -28.23 10.89
C PHE A 163 -1.17 -27.94 11.98
N LYS A 164 -0.91 -28.44 13.21
CA LYS A 164 -1.81 -28.31 14.38
C LYS A 164 -1.80 -26.91 14.97
N MET A 165 -2.45 -25.96 14.29
CA MET A 165 -2.58 -24.57 14.75
C MET A 165 -3.30 -24.47 16.09
N SER A 166 -4.36 -25.28 16.25
CA SER A 166 -5.19 -25.34 17.45
C SER A 166 -4.41 -25.64 18.73
N LYS A 167 -3.34 -26.44 18.64
CA LYS A 167 -2.44 -26.76 19.75
C LYS A 167 -1.78 -25.53 20.41
N TYR A 168 -1.58 -24.48 19.65
CA TYR A 168 -0.83 -23.29 20.07
C TYR A 168 -1.72 -22.05 20.29
N ALA A 169 -3.03 -22.14 20.00
CA ALA A 169 -3.95 -21.00 20.01
C ALA A 169 -3.97 -20.28 21.37
N ASP A 170 -4.19 -21.02 22.47
CA ASP A 170 -4.24 -20.44 23.82
C ASP A 170 -2.91 -19.78 24.22
N LYS A 171 -1.79 -20.41 23.85
CA LYS A 171 -0.45 -19.84 24.14
C LYS A 171 -0.24 -18.52 23.40
N LEU A 172 -0.71 -18.43 22.15
CA LEU A 172 -0.63 -17.18 21.38
C LEU A 172 -1.56 -16.11 21.93
N ILE A 173 -2.80 -16.45 22.30
CA ILE A 173 -3.75 -15.52 22.92
C ILE A 173 -3.17 -14.93 24.21
N ASN A 174 -2.59 -15.76 25.07
CA ASN A 174 -1.95 -15.31 26.29
C ASN A 174 -0.78 -14.37 26.00
N TYR A 175 0.08 -14.74 25.05
CA TYR A 175 1.20 -13.88 24.63
C TYR A 175 0.75 -12.51 24.13
N ILE A 176 -0.26 -12.44 23.25
CA ILE A 176 -0.80 -11.20 22.73
C ILE A 176 -1.39 -10.30 23.84
N ASN A 177 -1.99 -10.91 24.88
CA ASN A 177 -2.54 -10.16 26.01
C ASN A 177 -1.46 -9.65 26.95
N GLU A 178 -0.36 -10.38 27.13
CA GLU A 178 0.78 -10.00 27.96
C GLU A 178 1.69 -8.97 27.24
N HIS A 179 1.65 -8.93 25.91
CA HIS A 179 2.48 -8.06 25.05
C HIS A 179 1.61 -7.14 24.17
N PRO A 180 1.06 -6.05 24.73
CA PRO A 180 0.17 -5.14 23.99
C PRO A 180 0.88 -4.42 22.83
N GLU A 181 2.21 -4.35 22.85
CA GLU A 181 3.06 -3.80 21.79
C GLU A 181 3.23 -4.72 20.58
N PHE A 182 2.94 -6.01 20.74
CA PHE A 182 3.25 -7.04 19.73
C PHE A 182 2.57 -6.80 18.39
N ILE A 183 1.28 -6.45 18.39
CA ILE A 183 0.51 -6.17 17.17
C ILE A 183 0.10 -4.71 17.12
N GLN A 184 0.56 -3.99 16.11
CA GLN A 184 0.24 -2.59 15.89
C GLN A 184 -0.29 -2.37 14.45
N PRO A 185 -1.22 -1.44 14.23
CA PRO A 185 -2.04 -0.69 15.22
C PRO A 185 -2.94 -1.60 16.07
N VAL A 186 -3.48 -1.05 17.15
CA VAL A 186 -4.36 -1.81 18.07
C VAL A 186 -5.62 -2.33 17.40
N SER A 187 -6.14 -1.64 16.38
CA SER A 187 -7.25 -2.13 15.56
C SER A 187 -6.94 -3.48 14.91
N ARG A 188 -5.70 -3.68 14.44
CA ARG A 188 -5.27 -4.97 13.84
C ARG A 188 -5.20 -6.07 14.90
N LYS A 189 -4.72 -5.75 16.12
CA LYS A 189 -4.78 -6.69 17.25
C LYS A 189 -6.22 -7.14 17.49
N ASN A 190 -7.16 -6.19 17.60
CA ASN A 190 -8.56 -6.50 17.87
C ASN A 190 -9.19 -7.33 16.75
N GLU A 191 -8.88 -7.04 15.49
CA GLU A 191 -9.32 -7.80 14.33
C GLU A 191 -8.83 -9.27 14.40
N MET A 192 -7.54 -9.50 14.67
CA MET A 192 -6.97 -10.84 14.77
C MET A 192 -7.54 -11.63 15.95
N MET A 193 -7.69 -10.98 17.09
CA MET A 193 -8.27 -11.61 18.27
C MET A 193 -9.73 -12.02 18.05
N ASN A 194 -10.56 -11.08 17.59
CA ASN A 194 -12.01 -11.31 17.53
C ASN A 194 -12.43 -12.17 16.35
N ASN A 195 -11.77 -12.03 15.20
CA ASN A 195 -12.22 -12.72 13.98
C ASN A 195 -11.58 -14.10 13.79
N PHE A 196 -10.40 -14.34 14.40
CA PHE A 196 -9.65 -15.58 14.14
C PHE A 196 -9.30 -16.36 15.41
N LEU A 197 -8.76 -15.72 16.44
CA LEU A 197 -8.23 -16.42 17.59
C LEU A 197 -9.32 -16.87 18.58
N LEU A 198 -10.22 -15.96 18.99
CA LEU A 198 -11.29 -16.26 19.95
C LEU A 198 -12.36 -17.22 19.41
N PRO A 199 -12.71 -17.21 18.11
CA PRO A 199 -13.59 -18.24 17.54
C PRO A 199 -12.96 -19.64 17.51
N GLY A 200 -11.63 -19.75 17.67
CA GLY A 200 -10.86 -21.00 17.60
C GLY A 200 -10.17 -21.21 16.26
N LEU A 201 -8.92 -21.63 16.31
CA LEU A 201 -8.12 -21.93 15.12
C LEU A 201 -8.35 -23.36 14.64
N GLN A 202 -8.51 -23.50 13.33
CA GLN A 202 -8.45 -24.79 12.65
C GLN A 202 -7.01 -25.12 12.25
N ASP A 203 -6.71 -26.41 12.07
CA ASP A 203 -5.40 -26.84 11.60
C ASP A 203 -5.17 -26.37 10.17
N LEU A 204 -3.94 -25.94 9.89
CA LEU A 204 -3.58 -25.32 8.63
C LEU A 204 -3.05 -26.37 7.65
N CYS A 205 -3.59 -26.40 6.43
CA CYS A 205 -3.01 -27.15 5.33
C CYS A 205 -1.64 -26.56 4.96
N VAL A 206 -0.57 -27.35 5.04
CA VAL A 206 0.82 -26.89 4.83
C VAL A 206 1.52 -27.58 3.67
N SER A 207 0.79 -28.28 2.82
CA SER A 207 1.32 -28.83 1.57
C SER A 207 0.27 -28.85 0.46
N ARG A 208 0.73 -28.92 -0.78
CA ARG A 208 -0.11 -28.99 -1.98
C ARG A 208 0.40 -30.08 -2.93
N THR A 209 -0.54 -30.64 -3.72
CA THR A 209 -0.24 -31.62 -4.78
C THR A 209 -0.75 -31.18 -6.14
N SER A 210 -1.52 -30.09 -6.19
CA SER A 210 -2.17 -29.56 -7.42
C SER A 210 -1.22 -28.82 -8.37
N PHE A 211 -0.02 -28.47 -7.92
CA PHE A 211 1.03 -27.81 -8.73
C PHE A 211 2.41 -28.29 -8.24
N SER A 212 3.46 -28.01 -9.04
CA SER A 212 4.83 -28.49 -8.78
C SER A 212 5.85 -27.37 -8.49
N TRP A 213 5.52 -26.12 -8.75
CA TRP A 213 6.40 -24.99 -8.48
C TRP A 213 6.37 -24.60 -7.01
N GLY A 214 7.25 -25.18 -6.23
CA GLY A 214 7.41 -25.01 -4.80
C GLY A 214 8.48 -25.94 -4.25
N ILE A 215 8.76 -25.84 -2.96
CA ILE A 215 9.77 -26.65 -2.28
C ILE A 215 9.21 -28.06 -2.04
N PRO A 216 9.77 -29.14 -2.62
CA PRO A 216 9.26 -30.49 -2.41
C PRO A 216 9.49 -30.98 -0.97
N VAL A 217 8.54 -31.73 -0.44
CA VAL A 217 8.67 -32.43 0.83
C VAL A 217 9.59 -33.64 0.62
N ASP A 218 10.77 -33.66 1.24
CA ASP A 218 11.83 -34.66 0.95
C ASP A 218 11.40 -36.10 1.08
N PHE A 219 10.55 -36.44 2.09
CA PHE A 219 10.09 -37.79 2.34
C PHE A 219 8.77 -38.13 1.62
N ASP A 220 8.14 -37.16 0.93
CA ASP A 220 6.95 -37.32 0.10
C ASP A 220 6.93 -36.33 -1.06
N PRO A 221 7.76 -36.54 -2.11
CA PRO A 221 7.99 -35.56 -3.18
C PRO A 221 6.78 -35.25 -4.07
N LYS A 222 5.64 -35.91 -3.85
CA LYS A 222 4.36 -35.53 -4.50
C LYS A 222 3.79 -34.25 -3.95
N HIS A 223 4.21 -33.85 -2.75
CA HIS A 223 3.79 -32.66 -2.07
C HIS A 223 4.84 -31.57 -2.20
N VAL A 224 4.42 -30.35 -2.45
CA VAL A 224 5.21 -29.13 -2.25
C VAL A 224 4.77 -28.43 -0.96
N VAL A 225 5.71 -27.80 -0.29
CA VAL A 225 5.44 -27.03 0.93
C VAL A 225 4.52 -25.86 0.60
N TYR A 226 3.56 -25.62 1.48
CA TYR A 226 2.63 -24.49 1.35
C TYR A 226 3.35 -23.14 1.44
N VAL A 227 2.97 -22.23 0.53
CA VAL A 227 3.66 -20.96 0.33
C VAL A 227 3.88 -20.14 1.62
N TRP A 228 2.94 -20.16 2.56
CA TRP A 228 3.10 -19.38 3.80
C TRP A 228 4.07 -20.01 4.81
N LEU A 229 4.25 -21.33 4.83
CA LEU A 229 5.31 -21.94 5.63
C LEU A 229 6.69 -21.67 5.01
N ASP A 230 6.76 -21.69 3.69
CA ASP A 230 7.93 -21.29 2.92
C ASP A 230 8.25 -19.81 3.15
N ALA A 231 7.36 -18.92 2.74
CA ALA A 231 7.59 -17.47 2.77
C ALA A 231 7.94 -16.95 4.18
N LEU A 232 7.19 -17.33 5.23
CA LEU A 232 7.41 -16.80 6.58
C LEU A 232 8.75 -17.22 7.19
N THR A 233 9.24 -18.41 6.85
CA THR A 233 10.52 -18.90 7.40
C THR A 233 11.75 -18.16 6.85
N ASN A 234 11.60 -17.35 5.77
CA ASN A 234 12.71 -16.53 5.27
C ASN A 234 13.32 -15.64 6.36
N TYR A 235 12.50 -15.16 7.29
CA TYR A 235 12.90 -14.25 8.36
C TYR A 235 13.95 -14.83 9.31
N ILE A 236 14.07 -16.14 9.37
CA ILE A 236 15.08 -16.84 10.16
C ILE A 236 16.12 -17.54 9.28
N THR A 237 15.71 -18.18 8.19
CA THR A 237 16.64 -18.96 7.34
C THR A 237 17.70 -18.08 6.71
N LYS A 238 17.33 -16.88 6.27
CA LYS A 238 18.23 -15.96 5.55
C LYS A 238 19.17 -15.18 6.46
N ILE A 239 19.00 -15.27 7.77
CA ILE A 239 20.01 -14.83 8.76
C ILE A 239 20.77 -16.03 9.36
N GLY A 240 20.54 -17.24 8.82
CA GLY A 240 21.35 -18.43 9.13
C GLY A 240 20.81 -19.31 10.25
N TYR A 241 19.49 -19.35 10.44
CA TYR A 241 18.86 -20.39 11.27
C TYR A 241 19.14 -21.78 10.69
N ASP A 242 19.56 -22.72 11.52
CA ASP A 242 19.69 -24.12 11.16
C ASP A 242 18.78 -24.99 12.07
N ALA A 243 17.87 -25.74 11.44
CA ALA A 243 16.93 -26.60 12.15
C ALA A 243 17.62 -27.75 12.92
N ASP A 244 18.86 -28.09 12.57
CA ASP A 244 19.68 -29.10 13.26
C ASP A 244 20.45 -28.53 14.47
N GLY A 245 20.33 -27.22 14.74
CA GLY A 245 20.91 -26.56 15.93
C GLY A 245 22.25 -25.88 15.70
N ASN A 246 22.73 -25.78 14.44
CA ASN A 246 24.00 -25.14 14.10
C ASN A 246 23.78 -23.74 13.48
N SER A 247 22.89 -22.96 14.06
CA SER A 247 22.57 -21.62 13.58
C SER A 247 23.77 -20.69 13.60
N SER A 248 23.83 -19.77 12.64
CA SER A 248 24.95 -18.83 12.46
C SER A 248 25.05 -17.77 13.57
N ASP A 249 26.20 -17.10 13.65
CA ASP A 249 26.38 -15.95 14.53
C ASP A 249 25.44 -14.79 14.16
N LEU A 250 25.09 -14.64 12.88
CA LEU A 250 24.17 -13.62 12.41
C LEU A 250 22.75 -13.87 12.97
N PHE A 251 22.29 -15.13 12.97
CA PHE A 251 21.03 -15.51 13.59
C PHE A 251 21.07 -15.27 15.11
N ASN A 252 22.11 -15.77 15.79
CA ASN A 252 22.24 -15.62 17.24
C ASN A 252 22.31 -14.16 17.69
N LYS A 253 22.88 -13.27 16.86
CA LYS A 253 22.95 -11.83 17.12
C LYS A 253 21.59 -11.17 16.91
N ASN A 254 20.90 -11.46 15.81
CA ASN A 254 19.78 -10.66 15.35
C ASN A 254 18.40 -11.20 15.79
N TRP A 255 18.23 -12.54 15.91
CA TRP A 255 16.93 -13.08 16.32
C TRP A 255 16.71 -12.91 17.84
N PRO A 256 15.51 -12.58 18.34
CA PRO A 256 14.27 -12.30 17.58
C PRO A 256 14.30 -10.93 16.87
N ALA A 257 13.50 -10.82 15.80
CA ALA A 257 13.29 -9.56 15.11
C ALA A 257 12.70 -8.51 16.05
N ASP A 258 13.14 -7.26 15.91
CA ASP A 258 12.61 -6.12 16.64
C ASP A 258 11.32 -5.60 15.98
N LEU A 259 11.24 -5.68 14.64
CA LEU A 259 10.08 -5.24 13.87
C LEU A 259 9.88 -6.07 12.60
N HIS A 260 8.70 -6.63 12.42
CA HIS A 260 8.16 -7.02 11.13
C HIS A 260 7.19 -5.94 10.64
N LEU A 261 7.52 -5.26 9.54
CA LEU A 261 6.70 -4.24 8.92
C LEU A 261 6.07 -4.83 7.66
N ILE A 262 4.73 -4.87 7.62
CA ILE A 262 3.98 -5.60 6.58
C ILE A 262 2.70 -4.87 6.22
N GLY A 263 2.13 -5.17 5.05
CA GLY A 263 0.79 -4.71 4.67
C GLY A 263 -0.31 -5.31 5.56
N LYS A 264 -1.35 -4.54 5.85
CA LYS A 264 -2.49 -5.00 6.67
C LYS A 264 -3.22 -6.23 6.11
N ASP A 265 -3.12 -6.45 4.81
CA ASP A 265 -3.73 -7.59 4.10
C ASP A 265 -3.11 -8.95 4.45
N ILE A 266 -1.86 -8.95 4.90
CA ILE A 266 -1.15 -10.17 5.32
C ILE A 266 -0.88 -10.23 6.82
N ILE A 267 -1.56 -9.38 7.61
CA ILE A 267 -1.37 -9.30 9.08
C ILE A 267 -1.68 -10.63 9.76
N ARG A 268 -2.70 -11.39 9.29
CA ARG A 268 -3.07 -12.69 9.84
C ARG A 268 -1.92 -13.68 9.77
N PHE A 269 -1.21 -13.73 8.66
CA PHE A 269 -0.10 -14.67 8.47
C PHE A 269 1.08 -14.33 9.38
N HIS A 270 1.35 -13.06 9.63
CA HIS A 270 2.47 -12.60 10.45
C HIS A 270 2.19 -12.55 11.96
N THR A 271 0.90 -12.50 12.35
CA THR A 271 0.52 -12.40 13.77
C THR A 271 -0.15 -13.66 14.32
N ILE A 272 -0.55 -14.59 13.44
CA ILE A 272 -1.12 -15.88 13.83
C ILE A 272 -0.22 -17.04 13.35
N TYR A 273 0.00 -17.19 12.04
CA TYR A 273 0.73 -18.35 11.50
C TYR A 273 2.20 -18.30 11.92
N TRP A 274 2.87 -17.20 11.67
CA TRP A 274 4.29 -17.05 11.97
C TRP A 274 4.63 -17.24 13.45
N PRO A 275 3.96 -16.60 14.42
CA PRO A 275 4.20 -16.86 15.84
C PRO A 275 3.98 -18.31 16.22
N ILE A 276 2.97 -18.96 15.67
CA ILE A 276 2.67 -20.37 15.97
C ILE A 276 3.76 -21.28 15.41
N PHE A 277 4.26 -21.04 14.19
CA PHE A 277 5.41 -21.80 13.65
C PHE A 277 6.65 -21.63 14.54
N LEU A 278 6.92 -20.42 15.00
CA LEU A 278 8.04 -20.15 15.92
C LEU A 278 7.86 -20.86 17.26
N MET A 279 6.65 -20.85 17.83
CA MET A 279 6.35 -21.59 19.06
C MET A 279 6.56 -23.12 18.88
N ALA A 280 6.23 -23.64 17.71
CA ALA A 280 6.43 -25.05 17.39
C ALA A 280 7.91 -25.39 17.18
N LEU A 281 8.71 -24.43 16.74
CA LEU A 281 10.17 -24.54 16.60
C LEU A 281 10.92 -24.25 17.92
N ASP A 282 10.21 -23.92 18.98
CA ASP A 282 10.76 -23.49 20.27
C ASP A 282 11.66 -22.25 20.17
N LEU A 283 11.29 -21.32 19.25
CA LEU A 283 11.98 -20.05 19.02
C LEU A 283 11.23 -18.88 19.69
N PRO A 284 11.95 -17.82 20.12
CA PRO A 284 11.33 -16.60 20.60
C PRO A 284 10.57 -15.88 19.46
N LEU A 285 9.49 -15.19 19.83
CA LEU A 285 8.66 -14.44 18.88
C LEU A 285 9.30 -13.08 18.55
N PRO A 286 9.01 -12.47 17.39
CA PRO A 286 9.37 -11.09 17.10
C PRO A 286 8.75 -10.16 18.13
N LYS A 287 9.43 -9.02 18.42
CA LYS A 287 8.95 -8.08 19.43
C LYS A 287 7.72 -7.32 18.98
N GLN A 288 7.65 -6.97 17.69
CA GLN A 288 6.55 -6.18 17.13
C GLN A 288 6.27 -6.54 15.69
N VAL A 289 4.99 -6.57 15.35
CA VAL A 289 4.47 -6.64 13.98
C VAL A 289 3.62 -5.39 13.74
N PHE A 290 3.99 -4.60 12.73
CA PHE A 290 3.24 -3.41 12.33
C PHE A 290 2.57 -3.66 10.97
N GLY A 291 1.23 -3.69 10.99
CA GLY A 291 0.42 -3.80 9.78
C GLY A 291 0.05 -2.42 9.23
N HIS A 292 0.83 -1.92 8.28
CA HIS A 292 0.58 -0.61 7.67
C HIS A 292 -0.67 -0.61 6.78
N PRO A 293 -1.35 0.54 6.65
CA PRO A 293 -2.54 0.69 5.79
C PRO A 293 -2.18 0.66 4.30
N TRP A 294 -3.21 0.60 3.45
CA TRP A 294 -3.06 0.67 2.00
C TRP A 294 -2.95 2.11 1.49
N LEU A 295 -2.28 2.25 0.37
CA LEU A 295 -2.30 3.46 -0.46
C LEU A 295 -3.28 3.23 -1.61
N LEU A 296 -4.38 4.00 -1.62
CA LEU A 296 -5.48 3.90 -2.57
C LEU A 296 -5.38 5.00 -3.63
N GLN A 297 -5.64 4.68 -4.89
CA GLN A 297 -5.72 5.69 -5.93
C GLN A 297 -7.16 6.20 -6.05
N GLY A 298 -7.37 7.50 -5.73
CA GLY A 298 -8.70 8.10 -5.73
C GLY A 298 -9.72 7.42 -4.80
N GLY A 299 -9.26 6.71 -3.75
CA GLY A 299 -10.11 5.95 -2.83
C GLY A 299 -10.33 4.48 -3.22
N GLU A 300 -9.77 4.01 -4.33
CA GLU A 300 -9.87 2.62 -4.79
C GLU A 300 -8.52 1.90 -4.76
N LYS A 301 -8.56 0.56 -4.58
CA LYS A 301 -7.36 -0.27 -4.73
C LYS A 301 -6.82 -0.18 -6.16
N MET A 302 -5.50 -0.02 -6.28
CA MET A 302 -4.81 -0.05 -7.57
C MET A 302 -4.90 -1.44 -8.20
N SER A 303 -5.24 -1.47 -9.50
CA SER A 303 -5.32 -2.69 -10.30
C SER A 303 -4.96 -2.41 -11.75
N LYS A 304 -4.10 -3.26 -12.35
CA LYS A 304 -3.76 -3.15 -13.78
C LYS A 304 -4.99 -3.19 -14.68
N SER A 305 -5.97 -4.04 -14.35
CA SER A 305 -7.22 -4.17 -15.13
C SER A 305 -8.10 -2.93 -15.09
N LYS A 306 -7.97 -2.08 -14.07
CA LYS A 306 -8.68 -0.79 -13.96
C LYS A 306 -7.91 0.38 -14.58
N GLY A 307 -6.66 0.17 -15.00
CA GLY A 307 -5.79 1.24 -15.52
C GLY A 307 -5.48 2.35 -14.51
N ASN A 308 -5.61 2.05 -13.21
CA ASN A 308 -5.42 3.01 -12.12
C ASN A 308 -4.15 2.76 -11.31
N VAL A 309 -3.15 2.10 -11.89
CA VAL A 309 -1.89 1.81 -11.20
C VAL A 309 -0.94 3.00 -11.33
N ILE A 310 -0.29 3.36 -10.24
CA ILE A 310 0.82 4.32 -10.21
C ILE A 310 2.08 3.53 -9.83
N TYR A 311 3.15 3.69 -10.61
CA TYR A 311 4.44 3.07 -10.35
C TYR A 311 5.44 4.07 -9.79
N ALA A 312 6.36 3.59 -8.96
CA ALA A 312 7.33 4.44 -8.29
C ALA A 312 8.38 5.02 -9.24
N ASP A 313 8.77 4.27 -10.27
CA ASP A 313 9.70 4.75 -11.30
C ASP A 313 9.09 5.89 -12.13
N ASP A 314 7.82 5.79 -12.53
CA ASP A 314 7.11 6.89 -13.19
C ASP A 314 7.06 8.15 -12.31
N MET A 315 6.79 7.98 -11.01
CA MET A 315 6.82 9.11 -10.08
C MET A 315 8.23 9.69 -9.92
N ALA A 316 9.24 8.84 -9.86
CA ALA A 316 10.63 9.28 -9.74
C ALA A 316 11.09 10.04 -11.00
N ASP A 317 10.68 9.60 -12.19
CA ASP A 317 10.97 10.29 -13.45
C ASP A 317 10.27 11.65 -13.56
N LEU A 318 9.04 11.76 -13.06
CA LEU A 318 8.26 13.01 -13.11
C LEU A 318 8.65 14.03 -12.03
N PHE A 319 8.96 13.55 -10.81
CA PHE A 319 9.10 14.41 -9.63
C PHE A 319 10.44 14.28 -8.90
N GLY A 320 11.21 13.23 -9.20
CA GLY A 320 12.41 12.85 -8.48
C GLY A 320 12.16 11.88 -7.32
N VAL A 321 13.21 11.12 -6.96
CA VAL A 321 13.14 10.06 -5.95
C VAL A 321 12.72 10.59 -4.58
N ASP A 322 13.37 11.64 -4.08
CA ASP A 322 13.06 12.17 -2.75
C ASP A 322 11.68 12.82 -2.68
N ALA A 323 11.16 13.39 -3.78
CA ALA A 323 9.79 13.88 -3.81
C ALA A 323 8.78 12.72 -3.76
N THR A 324 9.05 11.61 -4.44
CA THR A 324 8.27 10.38 -4.34
C THR A 324 8.29 9.80 -2.92
N ARG A 325 9.47 9.73 -2.29
CA ARG A 325 9.64 9.32 -0.88
C ARG A 325 8.85 10.22 0.06
N TYR A 326 8.96 11.55 -0.12
CA TYR A 326 8.20 12.52 0.68
C TYR A 326 6.72 12.23 0.64
N PHE A 327 6.16 12.08 -0.56
CA PHE A 327 4.73 11.87 -0.74
C PHE A 327 4.25 10.61 -0.02
N VAL A 328 4.88 9.47 -0.26
CA VAL A 328 4.45 8.20 0.34
C VAL A 328 4.69 8.14 1.85
N LEU A 329 5.66 8.87 2.39
CA LEU A 329 5.90 8.94 3.84
C LEU A 329 4.97 9.93 4.54
N HIS A 330 4.62 11.04 3.89
CA HIS A 330 3.83 12.12 4.49
C HIS A 330 2.33 11.86 4.43
N GLU A 331 1.81 11.35 3.30
CA GLU A 331 0.37 11.18 3.06
C GLU A 331 -0.20 9.87 3.61
N MET A 332 0.63 9.02 4.21
CA MET A 332 0.16 7.76 4.78
C MET A 332 -0.13 7.88 6.27
N PRO A 333 -1.43 7.86 6.66
CA PRO A 333 -1.81 7.84 8.09
C PRO A 333 -1.29 6.58 8.79
N PHE A 334 -1.20 6.62 10.12
CA PHE A 334 -0.73 5.49 10.92
C PHE A 334 -1.65 4.25 10.82
N GLU A 335 -2.95 4.45 10.71
CA GLU A 335 -3.95 3.37 10.87
C GLU A 335 -4.93 3.29 9.69
N ASN A 336 -5.33 4.44 9.13
CA ASN A 336 -6.28 4.51 8.04
C ASN A 336 -5.58 4.48 6.68
N ASP A 337 -6.31 4.04 5.63
CA ASP A 337 -5.79 4.03 4.28
C ASP A 337 -5.48 5.45 3.79
N GLY A 338 -4.37 5.59 3.10
CA GLY A 338 -3.96 6.82 2.44
C GLY A 338 -4.53 6.91 1.02
N ILE A 339 -4.62 8.14 0.51
CA ILE A 339 -5.11 8.40 -0.85
C ILE A 339 -4.00 9.08 -1.66
N ILE A 340 -3.78 8.59 -2.88
CA ILE A 340 -2.92 9.23 -3.86
C ILE A 340 -3.77 9.71 -5.05
N THR A 341 -3.56 10.96 -5.44
CA THR A 341 -4.00 11.52 -6.73
C THR A 341 -2.89 12.38 -7.28
N TRP A 342 -2.83 12.54 -8.60
CA TRP A 342 -1.80 13.37 -9.21
C TRP A 342 -1.88 14.83 -8.78
N ASP A 343 -3.10 15.36 -8.59
CA ASP A 343 -3.30 16.73 -8.08
C ASP A 343 -2.72 16.89 -6.67
N LEU A 344 -2.93 15.91 -5.79
CA LEU A 344 -2.38 15.94 -4.43
C LEU A 344 -0.85 15.84 -4.45
N VAL A 345 -0.27 15.03 -5.34
CA VAL A 345 1.20 14.94 -5.51
C VAL A 345 1.77 16.31 -5.92
N ILE A 346 1.17 16.96 -6.93
CA ILE A 346 1.59 18.29 -7.39
C ILE A 346 1.42 19.34 -6.30
N GLU A 347 0.30 19.31 -5.57
CA GLU A 347 0.04 20.22 -4.45
C GLU A 347 1.12 20.09 -3.37
N ARG A 348 1.41 18.88 -2.92
CA ARG A 348 2.44 18.62 -1.88
C ARG A 348 3.83 18.99 -2.34
N TYR A 349 4.17 18.66 -3.59
CA TYR A 349 5.44 19.06 -4.17
C TYR A 349 5.61 20.56 -4.14
N ASN A 350 4.61 21.32 -4.57
CA ASN A 350 4.68 22.78 -4.64
C ASN A 350 4.61 23.43 -3.26
N SER A 351 3.69 22.99 -2.39
CA SER A 351 3.48 23.64 -1.08
C SER A 351 4.61 23.32 -0.10
N ASP A 352 5.01 22.06 -0.01
CA ASP A 352 5.93 21.62 1.02
C ASP A 352 7.39 21.61 0.53
N LEU A 353 7.67 20.92 -0.58
CA LEU A 353 9.04 20.76 -1.05
C LEU A 353 9.57 22.02 -1.70
N ALA A 354 8.83 22.63 -2.63
CA ALA A 354 9.30 23.84 -3.32
C ALA A 354 9.19 25.08 -2.42
N ASN A 355 8.03 25.35 -1.82
CA ASN A 355 7.81 26.58 -1.07
C ASN A 355 8.40 26.54 0.34
N ILE A 356 8.09 25.52 1.16
CA ILE A 356 8.55 25.48 2.55
C ILE A 356 10.04 25.19 2.60
N LEU A 357 10.53 24.12 1.93
CA LEU A 357 11.92 23.67 2.06
C LEU A 357 12.84 24.36 1.03
N GLY A 358 12.56 24.18 -0.26
CA GLY A 358 13.44 24.67 -1.33
C GLY A 358 13.63 26.17 -1.30
N ASN A 359 12.54 26.93 -1.15
CA ASN A 359 12.59 28.38 -1.06
C ASN A 359 13.31 28.88 0.22
N LEU A 360 13.12 28.21 1.37
CA LEU A 360 13.82 28.54 2.61
C LEU A 360 15.34 28.47 2.43
N VAL A 361 15.83 27.32 1.93
CA VAL A 361 17.27 27.10 1.72
C VAL A 361 17.83 28.10 0.74
N ASN A 362 17.18 28.27 -0.42
CA ASN A 362 17.63 29.20 -1.45
C ASN A 362 17.64 30.66 -0.96
N ARG A 363 16.59 31.13 -0.27
CA ARG A 363 16.53 32.49 0.31
C ARG A 363 17.63 32.73 1.32
N THR A 364 17.87 31.76 2.22
CA THR A 364 18.90 31.89 3.27
C THR A 364 20.28 32.00 2.64
N ILE A 365 20.64 31.13 1.70
CA ILE A 365 21.94 31.17 1.01
C ILE A 365 22.07 32.45 0.18
N SER A 366 21.02 32.85 -0.56
CA SER A 366 21.04 34.04 -1.38
C SER A 366 21.23 35.35 -0.55
N MET A 367 20.59 35.41 0.63
CA MET A 367 20.78 36.53 1.54
C MET A 367 22.19 36.52 2.15
N SER A 368 22.73 35.36 2.53
CA SER A 368 24.09 35.23 3.03
C SER A 368 25.12 35.67 1.99
N ASN A 369 24.95 35.28 0.75
CA ASN A 369 25.82 35.72 -0.36
C ASN A 369 25.70 37.23 -0.61
N LYS A 370 24.46 37.78 -0.65
CA LYS A 370 24.20 39.15 -0.97
C LYS A 370 24.75 40.14 0.06
N TYR A 371 24.63 39.78 1.36
CA TYR A 371 24.93 40.71 2.44
C TYR A 371 26.30 40.49 3.08
N PHE A 372 26.85 39.28 3.00
CA PHE A 372 28.10 38.88 3.65
C PHE A 372 29.02 38.02 2.80
N ASP A 373 28.91 38.08 1.46
CA ASP A 373 29.73 37.28 0.52
C ASP A 373 29.71 35.75 0.86
N GLY A 374 28.59 35.28 1.38
CA GLY A 374 28.37 33.89 1.81
C GLY A 374 28.91 33.54 3.17
N VAL A 375 29.63 34.43 3.85
CA VAL A 375 30.17 34.17 5.19
C VAL A 375 29.07 34.24 6.24
N VAL A 376 28.93 33.19 7.04
CA VAL A 376 27.93 33.06 8.08
C VAL A 376 28.62 33.20 9.43
N LYS A 377 28.20 34.17 10.22
CA LYS A 377 28.87 34.53 11.47
C LYS A 377 27.86 34.87 12.56
N SER A 378 28.01 34.21 13.71
CA SER A 378 27.31 34.61 14.93
C SER A 378 27.98 35.81 15.55
N THR A 379 27.20 36.82 15.89
CA THR A 379 27.63 38.05 16.54
C THR A 379 27.17 38.16 18.01
N GLY A 380 26.24 37.25 18.38
CA GLY A 380 25.62 37.26 19.73
C GLY A 380 24.57 38.35 19.95
N VAL A 381 24.19 39.12 18.91
CA VAL A 381 23.13 40.13 18.99
C VAL A 381 21.76 39.44 18.87
N THR A 382 21.17 39.14 20.03
CA THR A 382 19.94 38.34 20.15
C THR A 382 18.72 39.19 20.49
N GLU A 383 17.55 38.70 20.06
CA GLU A 383 16.21 39.22 20.39
C GLU A 383 15.30 38.08 20.88
N GLU A 384 14.13 38.41 21.43
CA GLU A 384 13.16 37.44 21.94
C GLU A 384 12.74 36.40 20.90
N VAL A 385 12.55 36.80 19.65
CA VAL A 385 12.16 35.94 18.52
C VAL A 385 13.18 34.82 18.26
N ASP A 386 14.46 35.03 18.62
CA ASP A 386 15.51 34.01 18.48
C ASP A 386 15.34 32.87 19.49
N ALA A 387 14.86 33.20 20.70
CA ALA A 387 14.59 32.19 21.72
C ALA A 387 13.47 31.23 21.29
N ASP A 388 12.42 31.76 20.66
CA ASP A 388 11.32 30.96 20.12
C ASP A 388 11.79 30.04 18.99
N LEU A 389 12.62 30.56 18.06
CA LEU A 389 13.21 29.75 17.01
C LEU A 389 14.04 28.60 17.60
N LYS A 390 14.98 28.95 18.52
CA LYS A 390 15.88 27.99 19.14
C LYS A 390 15.12 26.91 19.91
N ALA A 391 14.05 27.27 20.62
CA ALA A 391 13.21 26.31 21.34
C ALA A 391 12.54 25.29 20.41
N VAL A 392 12.00 25.73 19.25
CA VAL A 392 11.41 24.83 18.26
C VAL A 392 12.47 23.91 17.67
N VAL A 393 13.62 24.46 17.26
CA VAL A 393 14.69 23.72 16.59
C VAL A 393 15.30 22.67 17.53
N THR A 394 15.64 23.03 18.76
CA THR A 394 16.27 22.10 19.71
C THR A 394 15.32 21.02 20.24
N SER A 395 14.00 21.28 20.25
CA SER A 395 13.00 20.27 20.61
C SER A 395 12.60 19.33 19.47
N ALA A 396 12.99 19.62 18.23
CA ALA A 396 12.57 18.85 17.05
C ALA A 396 13.07 17.40 17.09
N ARG A 397 14.33 17.16 17.50
CA ARG A 397 14.88 15.80 17.65
C ARG A 397 13.99 14.90 18.51
N ASP A 398 13.64 15.36 19.69
CA ASP A 398 12.88 14.56 20.66
C ASP A 398 11.43 14.33 20.19
N LYS A 399 10.83 15.31 19.51
CA LYS A 399 9.51 15.15 18.89
C LYS A 399 9.53 14.13 17.76
N VAL A 400 10.51 14.21 16.87
CA VAL A 400 10.71 13.22 15.80
C VAL A 400 10.94 11.83 16.41
N ALA A 401 11.79 11.72 17.44
CA ALA A 401 12.09 10.45 18.10
C ALA A 401 10.85 9.82 18.75
N GLU A 402 10.01 10.61 19.40
CA GLU A 402 8.75 10.16 20.00
C GLU A 402 7.80 9.57 18.91
N LYS A 403 7.65 10.25 17.78
CA LYS A 403 6.84 9.75 16.65
C LYS A 403 7.43 8.48 16.04
N MET A 404 8.74 8.47 15.79
CA MET A 404 9.44 7.31 15.20
C MET A 404 9.42 6.09 16.13
N LYS A 405 9.51 6.28 17.45
CA LYS A 405 9.35 5.20 18.44
C LYS A 405 8.00 4.50 18.33
N ASN A 406 6.96 5.26 17.99
CA ASN A 406 5.59 4.78 17.85
C ASN A 406 5.23 4.45 16.40
N LEU A 407 6.20 4.35 15.48
CA LEU A 407 6.05 4.04 14.05
C LEU A 407 5.15 5.06 13.29
N ARG A 408 4.97 6.26 13.83
CA ARG A 408 4.18 7.35 13.25
C ARG A 408 5.04 8.21 12.31
N VAL A 409 5.49 7.60 11.23
CA VAL A 409 6.49 8.20 10.32
C VAL A 409 5.97 9.47 9.65
N ALA A 410 4.70 9.51 9.23
CA ALA A 410 4.08 10.71 8.67
C ALA A 410 4.06 11.90 9.66
N ASP A 411 3.80 11.61 10.94
CA ASP A 411 3.86 12.62 11.98
C ASP A 411 5.31 13.07 12.24
N ALA A 412 6.27 12.14 12.17
CA ALA A 412 7.68 12.45 12.36
C ALA A 412 8.23 13.40 11.29
N ILE A 413 7.95 13.14 10.01
CA ILE A 413 8.35 14.04 8.91
C ILE A 413 7.65 15.40 9.01
N THR A 414 6.40 15.41 9.49
CA THR A 414 5.67 16.66 9.77
C THR A 414 6.37 17.50 10.83
N GLU A 415 6.94 16.90 11.89
CA GLU A 415 7.72 17.63 12.90
C GLU A 415 9.00 18.25 12.31
N VAL A 416 9.67 17.56 11.38
CA VAL A 416 10.81 18.15 10.65
C VAL A 416 10.35 19.36 9.81
N PHE A 417 9.22 19.25 9.11
CA PHE A 417 8.68 20.37 8.33
C PHE A 417 8.16 21.53 9.21
N ASN A 418 7.72 21.27 10.44
CA ASN A 418 7.37 22.31 11.41
C ASN A 418 8.59 23.16 11.78
N LEU A 419 9.78 22.56 11.89
CA LEU A 419 11.03 23.29 12.05
C LEU A 419 11.25 24.25 10.84
N PHE A 420 11.12 23.76 9.61
CA PHE A 420 11.30 24.61 8.42
C PHE A 420 10.24 25.70 8.29
N ARG A 421 8.98 25.42 8.66
CA ARG A 421 7.92 26.44 8.75
C ARG A 421 8.27 27.53 9.78
N ARG A 422 8.83 27.14 10.93
CA ARG A 422 9.29 28.10 11.93
C ARG A 422 10.43 28.98 11.41
N CYS A 423 11.36 28.40 10.63
CA CYS A 423 12.42 29.18 9.98
C CYS A 423 11.87 30.20 8.97
N ASN A 424 10.90 29.82 8.15
CA ASN A 424 10.23 30.74 7.22
C ASN A 424 9.55 31.88 7.97
N LYS A 425 8.80 31.57 9.05
CA LYS A 425 8.17 32.57 9.91
C LYS A 425 9.21 33.50 10.54
N TYR A 426 10.36 32.98 10.97
CA TYR A 426 11.45 33.77 11.52
C TYR A 426 12.04 34.76 10.51
N ILE A 427 12.15 34.36 9.24
CA ILE A 427 12.56 35.32 8.17
C ILE A 427 11.55 36.47 8.06
N ASP A 428 10.26 36.22 8.12
CA ASP A 428 9.22 37.23 7.99
C ASP A 428 9.19 38.15 9.24
N GLU A 429 9.37 37.60 10.45
CA GLU A 429 9.41 38.35 11.71
C GLU A 429 10.65 39.27 11.81
N THR A 430 11.81 38.78 11.38
CA THR A 430 13.08 39.53 11.47
C THR A 430 13.32 40.45 10.28
N ALA A 431 12.60 40.27 9.17
CA ALA A 431 12.68 41.04 7.95
C ALA A 431 14.13 41.39 7.52
N PRO A 432 15.01 40.41 7.19
CA PRO A 432 16.44 40.64 6.92
C PRO A 432 16.71 41.72 5.87
N TRP A 433 15.81 41.88 4.91
CA TRP A 433 15.89 42.92 3.87
C TRP A 433 15.67 44.33 4.40
N VAL A 434 15.07 44.48 5.58
CA VAL A 434 14.94 45.76 6.29
C VAL A 434 16.21 46.03 7.07
N LEU A 435 16.68 45.04 7.86
CA LEU A 435 17.95 45.13 8.59
C LEU A 435 19.13 45.47 7.69
N ALA A 436 19.16 44.95 6.48
CA ALA A 436 20.21 45.21 5.49
C ALA A 436 20.30 46.64 5.00
N LYS A 437 19.33 47.50 5.29
CA LYS A 437 19.32 48.96 4.92
C LYS A 437 19.97 49.84 5.99
N ASP A 438 20.18 49.29 7.18
CA ASP A 438 20.76 50.02 8.33
C ASP A 438 22.12 49.40 8.67
N GLU A 439 23.19 50.16 8.51
CA GLU A 439 24.55 49.69 8.85
C GLU A 439 24.71 49.39 10.35
N ALA A 440 23.92 50.06 11.22
CA ALA A 440 23.94 49.78 12.64
C ALA A 440 23.28 48.42 13.00
N ALA A 441 22.42 47.88 12.11
CA ALA A 441 21.75 46.61 12.28
C ALA A 441 22.53 45.44 11.65
N LYS A 442 23.73 45.64 11.12
CA LYS A 442 24.52 44.64 10.40
C LYS A 442 24.85 43.41 11.24
N ASP A 443 25.24 43.60 12.52
CA ASP A 443 25.52 42.50 13.43
C ASP A 443 24.25 41.71 13.75
N ARG A 444 23.10 42.39 13.87
CA ARG A 444 21.81 41.72 14.02
C ARG A 444 21.45 40.89 12.78
N LEU A 445 21.64 41.42 11.60
CA LEU A 445 21.42 40.70 10.33
C LEU A 445 22.31 39.45 10.23
N ALA A 446 23.59 39.56 10.63
CA ALA A 446 24.51 38.43 10.65
C ALA A 446 24.02 37.32 11.60
N GLU A 447 23.56 37.70 12.82
CA GLU A 447 23.00 36.75 13.77
C GLU A 447 21.74 36.05 13.24
N VAL A 448 20.85 36.80 12.58
CA VAL A 448 19.64 36.24 11.95
C VAL A 448 20.01 35.17 10.89
N LEU A 449 20.98 35.44 10.03
CA LEU A 449 21.40 34.48 8.99
C LEU A 449 22.12 33.28 9.60
N TYR A 450 22.93 33.50 10.66
CA TYR A 450 23.53 32.39 11.43
C TYR A 450 22.47 31.47 12.02
N ASN A 451 21.46 32.02 12.68
CA ASN A 451 20.37 31.27 13.28
C ASN A 451 19.60 30.45 12.24
N LEU A 452 19.38 31.00 11.03
CA LEU A 452 18.73 30.27 9.91
C LEU A 452 19.59 29.11 9.42
N VAL A 453 20.88 29.36 9.15
CA VAL A 453 21.79 28.31 8.64
C VAL A 453 21.94 27.20 9.67
N GLU A 454 22.08 27.53 10.94
CA GLU A 454 22.13 26.58 12.06
C GLU A 454 20.86 25.72 12.12
N SER A 455 19.69 26.38 12.06
CA SER A 455 18.39 25.70 12.11
C SER A 455 18.17 24.78 10.91
N ILE A 456 18.52 25.21 9.71
CA ILE A 456 18.40 24.42 8.48
C ILE A 456 19.36 23.21 8.53
N THR A 457 20.57 23.39 9.10
CA THR A 457 21.53 22.28 9.30
C THR A 457 20.94 21.18 10.19
N ILE A 458 20.36 21.57 11.34
CA ILE A 458 19.70 20.60 12.23
C ILE A 458 18.51 19.92 11.51
N GLY A 459 17.68 20.72 10.85
CA GLY A 459 16.55 20.20 10.06
C GLY A 459 16.97 19.24 8.97
N ALA A 460 18.05 19.52 8.23
CA ALA A 460 18.61 18.65 7.20
C ALA A 460 19.13 17.32 7.78
N CYS A 461 19.80 17.38 8.95
CA CYS A 461 20.24 16.17 9.65
C CYS A 461 19.06 15.28 10.08
N LEU A 462 17.97 15.86 10.57
CA LEU A 462 16.74 15.11 10.88
C LEU A 462 16.03 14.60 9.63
N LEU A 463 16.08 15.36 8.54
CA LEU A 463 15.47 14.99 7.26
C LEU A 463 16.16 13.80 6.60
N LYS A 464 17.42 13.52 6.93
CA LYS A 464 18.27 12.49 6.31
C LYS A 464 17.64 11.09 6.30
N SER A 465 16.89 10.76 7.33
CA SER A 465 16.20 9.47 7.42
C SER A 465 15.04 9.33 6.43
N PHE A 466 14.46 10.43 5.98
CA PHE A 466 13.29 10.48 5.11
C PHE A 466 13.64 10.79 3.65
N LEU A 467 14.43 11.85 3.45
CA LEU A 467 14.85 12.37 2.14
C LEU A 467 16.37 12.45 2.08
N PRO A 468 17.04 11.30 1.87
CA PRO A 468 18.49 11.21 2.05
C PRO A 468 19.31 12.07 1.09
N GLU A 469 18.90 12.17 -0.19
CA GLU A 469 19.61 12.99 -1.18
C GLU A 469 19.40 14.48 -0.96
N THR A 470 18.18 14.88 -0.67
CA THR A 470 17.84 16.28 -0.37
C THR A 470 18.60 16.78 0.84
N ALA A 471 18.69 15.95 1.90
CA ALA A 471 19.45 16.30 3.10
C ALA A 471 20.94 16.51 2.78
N ASP A 472 21.56 15.65 2.00
CA ASP A 472 22.96 15.80 1.56
C ASP A 472 23.16 17.06 0.72
N ARG A 473 22.26 17.35 -0.21
CA ARG A 473 22.32 18.56 -1.04
C ARG A 473 22.18 19.83 -0.20
N ILE A 474 21.32 19.84 0.82
CA ILE A 474 21.21 20.97 1.76
C ILE A 474 22.50 21.16 2.52
N LEU A 475 23.02 20.10 3.16
CA LEU A 475 24.26 20.17 3.93
C LEU A 475 25.45 20.61 3.08
N ALA A 476 25.57 20.09 1.86
CA ALA A 476 26.62 20.50 0.92
C ALA A 476 26.52 22.00 0.56
N GLN A 477 25.33 22.52 0.30
CA GLN A 477 25.13 23.93 -0.03
C GLN A 477 25.41 24.86 1.16
N LEU A 478 25.16 24.38 2.38
CA LEU A 478 25.48 25.10 3.62
C LEU A 478 26.95 24.92 4.02
N ASN A 479 27.73 24.09 3.32
CA ASN A 479 29.05 23.67 3.72
C ASN A 479 29.08 23.14 5.18
N ALA A 480 28.05 22.37 5.53
CA ALA A 480 27.82 21.78 6.85
C ALA A 480 28.02 20.26 6.79
N GLY A 481 28.55 19.68 7.84
CA GLY A 481 28.62 18.22 8.02
C GLY A 481 27.37 17.65 8.65
N MET A 482 27.16 16.35 8.45
CA MET A 482 26.16 15.58 9.20
C MET A 482 26.53 15.60 10.68
N ARG A 483 25.58 15.88 11.56
CA ARG A 483 25.77 15.88 13.02
C ARG A 483 25.45 14.55 13.65
N GLU A 484 26.12 14.27 14.76
CA GLU A 484 25.77 13.17 15.63
C GLU A 484 24.35 13.36 16.18
N TYR A 485 23.61 12.28 16.36
CA TYR A 485 22.23 12.33 16.84
C TYR A 485 22.08 13.07 18.19
N ASP A 486 23.04 12.85 19.10
CA ASP A 486 23.06 13.47 20.42
C ASP A 486 23.39 14.98 20.40
N ASP A 487 23.75 15.53 19.24
CA ASP A 487 24.02 16.95 19.05
C ASP A 487 22.87 17.70 18.34
N LEU A 488 21.80 16.99 17.94
CA LEU A 488 20.68 17.61 17.20
C LEU A 488 19.72 18.42 18.10
N ASP A 489 19.86 18.36 19.41
CA ASP A 489 19.17 19.21 20.39
C ASP A 489 20.01 20.41 20.85
N LYS A 490 21.22 20.56 20.31
CA LYS A 490 22.15 21.64 20.63
C LYS A 490 22.17 22.68 19.53
N PHE A 491 22.06 23.95 19.92
CA PHE A 491 22.09 25.08 18.99
C PHE A 491 23.44 25.78 19.05
N GLY A 492 23.92 26.31 17.92
CA GLY A 492 25.16 27.08 17.84
C GLY A 492 26.41 26.25 17.54
N LEU A 493 26.25 25.10 16.90
CA LEU A 493 27.35 24.23 16.50
C LEU A 493 27.81 24.44 15.05
N TYR A 494 27.11 25.27 14.26
CA TYR A 494 27.60 25.63 12.93
C TYR A 494 28.88 26.46 13.06
N GLU A 495 29.91 26.13 12.26
CA GLU A 495 31.22 26.74 12.37
C GLU A 495 31.16 28.24 12.05
N ASN A 496 31.52 29.07 13.05
CA ASN A 496 31.47 30.51 12.93
C ASN A 496 32.49 31.04 11.90
N GLY A 497 32.03 31.77 10.91
CA GLY A 497 32.85 32.24 9.81
C GLY A 497 32.93 31.31 8.60
N ASN A 498 32.25 30.17 8.66
CA ASN A 498 32.12 29.26 7.53
C ASN A 498 31.32 29.91 6.39
N LYS A 499 31.51 29.42 5.17
CA LYS A 499 30.95 30.03 3.95
C LYS A 499 29.97 29.06 3.27
N VAL A 500 28.74 29.50 3.02
CA VAL A 500 27.78 28.77 2.20
C VAL A 500 28.20 28.80 0.72
N THR A 501 27.61 27.95 -0.12
CA THR A 501 27.87 27.95 -1.56
C THR A 501 27.59 29.32 -2.20
N ASP A 502 28.42 29.74 -3.15
CA ASP A 502 28.20 30.94 -3.94
C ASP A 502 27.16 30.76 -5.07
N LYS A 503 26.85 29.51 -5.42
CA LYS A 503 25.91 29.14 -6.46
C LYS A 503 24.85 28.17 -5.88
N PRO A 504 23.79 28.69 -5.24
CA PRO A 504 22.74 27.86 -4.70
C PRO A 504 22.04 27.08 -5.80
N GLU A 505 21.90 25.79 -5.59
CA GLU A 505 21.11 24.88 -6.43
C GLU A 505 19.64 24.94 -6.01
N ILE A 506 18.73 24.97 -6.97
CA ILE A 506 17.29 24.84 -6.71
C ILE A 506 17.02 23.35 -6.36
N LEU A 507 16.66 23.10 -5.10
CA LEU A 507 16.35 21.73 -4.63
C LEU A 507 15.08 21.18 -5.31
N PHE A 508 14.03 21.99 -5.35
CA PHE A 508 12.75 21.66 -5.95
C PHE A 508 12.23 22.87 -6.72
N ALA A 509 12.19 22.76 -8.05
CA ALA A 509 11.59 23.77 -8.90
C ALA A 509 10.06 23.68 -8.83
N ARG A 510 9.38 24.81 -8.72
CA ARG A 510 7.91 24.82 -8.71
C ARG A 510 7.36 24.25 -10.01
N LEU A 511 6.42 23.31 -9.91
CA LEU A 511 5.74 22.68 -11.03
C LEU A 511 4.57 23.54 -11.52
N ASP A 512 4.47 23.71 -12.85
CA ASP A 512 3.26 24.21 -13.50
C ASP A 512 2.37 23.02 -13.88
N ALA A 513 1.13 23.01 -13.37
CA ALA A 513 0.18 21.95 -13.67
C ALA A 513 -0.07 21.78 -15.17
N LYS A 514 -0.02 22.90 -15.95
CA LYS A 514 -0.19 22.86 -17.42
C LYS A 514 0.94 22.14 -18.15
N GLU A 515 2.12 22.09 -17.55
CA GLU A 515 3.30 21.43 -18.12
C GLU A 515 3.44 19.98 -17.65
N ILE A 516 3.05 19.68 -16.40
CA ILE A 516 3.23 18.35 -15.82
C ILE A 516 2.07 17.40 -16.15
N MET A 517 0.81 17.88 -16.21
CA MET A 517 -0.35 17.04 -16.50
C MET A 517 -0.25 16.30 -17.85
N PRO A 518 0.17 16.93 -18.96
CA PRO A 518 0.37 16.20 -20.22
C PRO A 518 1.42 15.08 -20.13
N LYS A 519 2.44 15.22 -19.30
CA LYS A 519 3.43 14.17 -19.08
C LYS A 519 2.85 12.98 -18.28
N ILE A 520 2.01 13.29 -17.29
CA ILE A 520 1.28 12.29 -16.51
C ILE A 520 0.32 11.51 -17.42
N ASP A 521 -0.41 12.20 -18.30
CA ASP A 521 -1.34 11.56 -19.24
C ASP A 521 -0.59 10.67 -20.23
N ALA A 522 0.58 11.09 -20.72
CA ALA A 522 1.44 10.26 -21.57
C ALA A 522 1.90 8.97 -20.85
N VAL A 523 2.24 9.05 -19.56
CA VAL A 523 2.58 7.87 -18.75
C VAL A 523 1.38 6.93 -18.64
N ARG A 524 0.17 7.45 -18.38
CA ARG A 524 -1.06 6.65 -18.31
C ARG A 524 -1.38 5.94 -19.61
N GLU A 525 -1.24 6.65 -20.74
CA GLU A 525 -1.44 6.08 -22.08
C GLU A 525 -0.43 4.97 -22.37
N ALA A 526 0.85 5.18 -22.03
CA ALA A 526 1.89 4.16 -22.21
C ALA A 526 1.60 2.90 -21.36
N GLN A 527 1.22 3.06 -20.09
CA GLN A 527 0.84 1.95 -19.21
C GLN A 527 -0.38 1.18 -19.75
N LYS A 528 -1.38 1.89 -20.28
CA LYS A 528 -2.56 1.28 -20.90
C LYS A 528 -2.16 0.46 -22.12
N ALA A 529 -1.34 1.01 -23.01
CA ALA A 529 -0.86 0.32 -24.20
C ALA A 529 -0.02 -0.92 -23.86
N GLU A 530 0.84 -0.84 -22.84
CA GLU A 530 1.63 -1.99 -22.33
C GLU A 530 0.71 -3.10 -21.81
N PHE A 531 -0.29 -2.74 -21.00
CA PHE A 531 -1.26 -3.70 -20.48
C PHE A 531 -2.05 -4.40 -21.60
N GLU A 532 -2.53 -3.64 -22.58
CA GLU A 532 -3.24 -4.19 -23.75
C GLU A 532 -2.34 -5.13 -24.57
N ALA A 533 -1.06 -4.77 -24.76
CA ALA A 533 -0.09 -5.61 -25.43
C ALA A 533 0.22 -6.90 -24.64
N GLU A 534 0.36 -6.81 -23.31
CA GLU A 534 0.52 -7.97 -22.41
C GLU A 534 -0.68 -8.92 -22.52
N GLN A 535 -1.90 -8.38 -22.47
CA GLN A 535 -3.12 -9.17 -22.61
C GLN A 535 -3.23 -9.85 -23.99
N LYS A 536 -2.89 -9.15 -25.06
CA LYS A 536 -2.90 -9.69 -26.42
C LYS A 536 -1.86 -10.81 -26.59
N ALA A 537 -0.68 -10.68 -26.00
CA ALA A 537 0.36 -11.70 -25.99
C ALA A 537 -0.04 -12.95 -25.19
N LEU A 538 -0.88 -12.80 -24.15
CA LEU A 538 -1.41 -13.88 -23.31
C LEU A 538 -2.63 -14.61 -23.90
N GLY A 539 -2.97 -14.35 -25.17
CA GLY A 539 -4.07 -15.05 -25.86
C GLY A 539 -5.42 -14.37 -25.82
N GLY A 540 -5.42 -13.07 -25.55
CA GLY A 540 -6.60 -12.19 -25.55
C GLY A 540 -7.33 -12.20 -24.21
N LEU A 541 -7.78 -11.01 -23.80
CA LEU A 541 -8.96 -10.90 -22.96
C LEU A 541 -10.09 -11.67 -23.65
N PRO A 542 -11.00 -12.36 -22.89
CA PRO A 542 -12.33 -12.51 -23.42
C PRO A 542 -12.71 -11.08 -23.84
N GLU A 543 -13.08 -10.92 -25.07
CA GLU A 543 -13.52 -9.62 -25.59
C GLU A 543 -14.36 -8.95 -24.50
N THR A 544 -13.76 -7.98 -23.76
CA THR A 544 -14.57 -6.87 -23.36
C THR A 544 -15.10 -6.42 -24.68
N THR A 545 -16.36 -6.70 -24.92
CA THR A 545 -17.07 -6.11 -26.05
C THR A 545 -16.52 -4.70 -26.14
N GLU A 546 -15.63 -4.49 -27.13
CA GLU A 546 -15.32 -3.13 -27.55
C GLU A 546 -16.64 -2.43 -27.54
N GLU A 547 -16.68 -1.20 -27.05
CA GLU A 547 -17.75 -0.31 -27.45
C GLU A 547 -17.72 -0.27 -28.98
N THR A 548 -18.28 -1.31 -29.60
CA THR A 548 -18.56 -1.40 -31.03
C THR A 548 -19.87 -0.69 -31.20
N GLY A 549 -19.83 0.61 -31.05
CA GLY A 549 -20.93 1.48 -31.36
C GLY A 549 -20.37 2.85 -31.68
N GLU A 550 -20.57 3.30 -32.87
CA GLU A 550 -20.53 4.73 -33.14
C GLU A 550 -21.39 5.43 -32.10
N ALA A 551 -20.94 6.60 -31.61
CA ALA A 551 -21.73 7.40 -30.68
C ALA A 551 -23.16 7.55 -31.24
N ILE A 552 -24.15 7.14 -30.44
CA ILE A 552 -25.55 7.19 -30.86
C ILE A 552 -26.08 8.57 -30.57
N ASP A 553 -26.25 9.40 -31.57
CA ASP A 553 -26.95 10.69 -31.44
C ASP A 553 -28.46 10.45 -31.46
N ILE A 554 -29.09 10.51 -30.30
CA ILE A 554 -30.56 10.43 -30.18
C ILE A 554 -31.13 11.84 -30.37
N GLU A 555 -32.21 11.94 -31.18
CA GLU A 555 -32.95 13.20 -31.32
C GLU A 555 -33.40 13.71 -29.94
N ALA A 556 -32.96 14.92 -29.59
CA ALA A 556 -33.23 15.52 -28.28
C ALA A 556 -34.74 15.70 -28.10
N LYS A 557 -35.27 15.18 -27.00
CA LYS A 557 -36.62 15.49 -26.55
C LYS A 557 -36.66 16.90 -25.97
N PRO A 558 -37.85 17.53 -25.89
CA PRO A 558 -38.01 18.81 -25.20
C PRO A 558 -37.48 18.77 -23.78
N GLU A 559 -36.86 19.86 -23.34
CA GLU A 559 -36.45 20.03 -21.94
C GLU A 559 -37.62 19.88 -20.99
N ILE A 560 -37.39 19.29 -19.84
CA ILE A 560 -38.39 19.14 -18.75
C ILE A 560 -37.90 19.89 -17.51
N GLU A 561 -38.84 20.38 -16.73
CA GLU A 561 -38.56 20.97 -15.42
C GLU A 561 -38.19 19.88 -14.40
N TYR A 562 -37.40 20.24 -13.39
CA TYR A 562 -37.01 19.35 -12.30
C TYR A 562 -38.26 18.68 -11.64
N ASP A 563 -39.33 19.46 -11.48
CA ASP A 563 -40.61 18.96 -10.93
C ASP A 563 -41.29 17.91 -11.81
N ASP A 564 -40.98 17.86 -13.11
CA ASP A 564 -41.49 16.80 -13.99
C ASP A 564 -40.71 15.51 -13.80
N PHE A 565 -39.38 15.59 -13.61
CA PHE A 565 -38.57 14.45 -13.25
C PHE A 565 -38.99 13.87 -11.87
N MET A 566 -39.24 14.71 -10.87
CA MET A 566 -39.66 14.31 -9.54
C MET A 566 -41.02 13.63 -9.47
N LYS A 567 -41.81 13.66 -10.55
CA LYS A 567 -43.08 12.88 -10.66
C LYS A 567 -42.80 11.41 -10.98
N MET A 568 -41.62 11.06 -11.44
CA MET A 568 -41.22 9.68 -11.74
C MET A 568 -40.51 9.09 -10.52
N GLN A 569 -40.88 7.85 -10.15
CA GLN A 569 -40.24 7.15 -9.05
C GLN A 569 -39.51 5.93 -9.56
N PHE A 570 -38.19 5.94 -9.43
CA PHE A 570 -37.33 4.83 -9.81
C PHE A 570 -36.83 4.11 -8.55
N GLN A 571 -36.82 2.77 -8.58
CA GLN A 571 -36.32 1.95 -7.48
C GLN A 571 -35.55 0.74 -8.03
N VAL A 572 -34.65 0.20 -7.21
CA VAL A 572 -34.00 -1.07 -7.47
C VAL A 572 -34.95 -2.22 -7.16
N GLY A 573 -35.21 -3.08 -8.14
CA GLY A 573 -35.99 -4.30 -7.98
C GLY A 573 -35.14 -5.56 -8.09
N GLU A 574 -35.58 -6.66 -7.51
CA GLU A 574 -35.00 -7.99 -7.67
C GLU A 574 -36.00 -8.91 -8.36
N ILE A 575 -35.60 -9.52 -9.46
CA ILE A 575 -36.47 -10.46 -10.18
C ILE A 575 -36.46 -11.80 -9.45
N ILE A 576 -37.58 -12.14 -8.84
CA ILE A 576 -37.73 -13.38 -8.07
C ILE A 576 -38.29 -14.55 -8.87
N SER A 577 -39.00 -14.27 -9.94
CA SER A 577 -39.41 -15.25 -10.96
C SER A 577 -39.65 -14.58 -12.31
N CYS A 578 -39.48 -15.30 -13.38
CA CYS A 578 -39.72 -14.84 -14.74
C CYS A 578 -40.27 -15.98 -15.60
N GLU A 579 -41.22 -15.65 -16.49
CA GLU A 579 -41.76 -16.62 -17.44
C GLU A 579 -42.10 -15.97 -18.79
N ALA A 580 -42.09 -16.76 -19.82
CA ALA A 580 -42.46 -16.29 -21.16
C ALA A 580 -43.98 -16.09 -21.28
N VAL A 581 -44.39 -14.96 -21.84
CA VAL A 581 -45.84 -14.71 -22.08
C VAL A 581 -46.33 -15.60 -23.22
N PRO A 582 -47.29 -16.54 -22.99
CA PRO A 582 -47.63 -17.60 -23.93
C PRO A 582 -48.10 -17.10 -25.32
N LYS A 583 -48.72 -15.91 -25.36
CA LYS A 583 -49.27 -15.30 -26.60
C LYS A 583 -48.31 -14.32 -27.27
N SER A 584 -47.04 -14.26 -26.83
CA SER A 584 -46.07 -13.31 -27.37
C SER A 584 -44.69 -13.95 -27.56
N LYS A 585 -44.09 -13.71 -28.70
CA LYS A 585 -42.69 -14.08 -28.99
C LYS A 585 -41.68 -13.05 -28.45
N LYS A 586 -42.16 -11.89 -27.96
CA LYS A 586 -41.32 -10.75 -27.59
C LYS A 586 -41.31 -10.46 -26.09
N LEU A 587 -42.29 -11.00 -25.32
CA LEU A 587 -42.54 -10.57 -23.95
C LEU A 587 -42.11 -11.63 -22.91
N LEU A 588 -41.48 -11.14 -21.87
CA LEU A 588 -41.29 -11.84 -20.59
C LEU A 588 -42.15 -11.19 -19.50
N CYS A 589 -42.70 -12.00 -18.62
CA CYS A 589 -43.41 -11.58 -17.43
C CYS A 589 -42.58 -11.89 -16.20
N SER A 590 -42.11 -10.85 -15.50
CA SER A 590 -41.26 -10.95 -14.32
C SER A 590 -42.02 -10.56 -13.06
N GLN A 591 -41.85 -11.33 -11.98
CA GLN A 591 -42.23 -10.91 -10.63
C GLN A 591 -41.04 -10.22 -10.00
N VAL A 592 -41.16 -8.95 -9.73
CA VAL A 592 -40.08 -8.08 -9.25
C VAL A 592 -40.34 -7.66 -7.82
N LYS A 593 -39.50 -8.09 -6.91
CA LYS A 593 -39.51 -7.67 -5.51
C LYS A 593 -38.89 -6.27 -5.39
N ILE A 594 -39.65 -5.34 -4.79
CA ILE A 594 -39.27 -3.93 -4.59
C ILE A 594 -39.54 -3.60 -3.13
N GLY A 595 -38.54 -3.64 -2.27
CA GLY A 595 -38.74 -3.56 -0.83
C GLY A 595 -39.59 -4.73 -0.30
N SER A 596 -40.70 -4.42 0.34
CA SER A 596 -41.65 -5.41 0.85
C SER A 596 -42.74 -5.79 -0.16
N GLN A 597 -42.80 -5.15 -1.34
CA GLN A 597 -43.80 -5.38 -2.37
C GLN A 597 -43.26 -6.23 -3.50
N VAL A 598 -44.15 -6.96 -4.19
CA VAL A 598 -43.84 -7.66 -5.44
C VAL A 598 -44.75 -7.07 -6.52
N LYS A 599 -44.16 -6.63 -7.61
CA LYS A 599 -44.88 -6.11 -8.79
C LYS A 599 -44.66 -7.03 -9.99
N GLN A 600 -45.74 -7.27 -10.72
CA GLN A 600 -45.70 -7.96 -11.99
C GLN A 600 -45.32 -6.98 -13.11
N ILE A 601 -44.25 -7.23 -13.80
CA ILE A 601 -43.75 -6.37 -14.90
C ILE A 601 -43.58 -7.18 -16.17
N VAL A 602 -44.16 -6.70 -17.26
CA VAL A 602 -44.06 -7.31 -18.57
C VAL A 602 -43.14 -6.47 -19.44
N SER A 603 -42.10 -7.11 -20.00
CA SER A 603 -41.04 -6.43 -20.75
C SER A 603 -40.77 -7.07 -22.12
N GLY A 604 -40.44 -6.27 -23.12
CA GLY A 604 -40.22 -6.69 -24.52
C GLY A 604 -38.82 -7.28 -24.78
N ILE A 605 -38.24 -8.00 -23.86
CA ILE A 605 -36.83 -8.40 -23.87
C ILE A 605 -36.59 -9.88 -24.12
N ARG A 606 -37.61 -10.66 -24.47
CA ARG A 606 -37.54 -12.12 -24.70
C ARG A 606 -36.54 -12.51 -25.82
N LYS A 607 -36.23 -11.61 -26.74
CA LYS A 607 -35.23 -11.84 -27.79
C LYS A 607 -33.80 -11.85 -27.22
N TYR A 608 -33.59 -11.15 -26.12
CA TYR A 608 -32.26 -10.85 -25.54
C TYR A 608 -31.98 -11.59 -24.24
N TYR A 609 -33.00 -12.05 -23.52
CA TYR A 609 -32.93 -12.75 -22.24
C TYR A 609 -33.85 -13.94 -22.16
N THR A 610 -33.39 -15.04 -21.59
CA THR A 610 -34.25 -16.17 -21.22
C THR A 610 -34.88 -15.95 -19.84
N PRO A 611 -36.02 -16.60 -19.52
CA PRO A 611 -36.62 -16.51 -18.18
C PRO A 611 -35.66 -16.87 -17.06
N GLU A 612 -34.80 -17.86 -17.28
CA GLU A 612 -33.83 -18.39 -16.30
C GLU A 612 -32.73 -17.36 -16.01
N GLU A 613 -32.25 -16.65 -17.02
CA GLU A 613 -31.24 -15.61 -16.89
C GLU A 613 -31.76 -14.36 -16.15
N MET A 614 -33.05 -14.17 -16.12
CA MET A 614 -33.68 -13.00 -15.46
C MET A 614 -33.74 -13.14 -13.94
N VAL A 615 -33.93 -14.37 -13.44
CA VAL A 615 -34.10 -14.61 -12.01
C VAL A 615 -32.85 -14.25 -11.21
N GLY A 616 -33.01 -13.51 -10.13
CA GLY A 616 -31.92 -13.05 -9.27
C GLY A 616 -31.28 -11.73 -9.71
N LYS A 617 -31.58 -11.22 -10.94
CA LYS A 617 -31.02 -9.92 -11.38
C LYS A 617 -31.61 -8.76 -10.57
N LYS A 618 -30.72 -7.81 -10.21
CA LYS A 618 -31.12 -6.49 -9.74
C LYS A 618 -31.30 -5.58 -10.94
N VAL A 619 -32.44 -4.91 -11.00
CA VAL A 619 -32.85 -4.10 -12.14
C VAL A 619 -33.39 -2.74 -11.72
N MET A 620 -33.24 -1.74 -12.59
CA MET A 620 -33.84 -0.43 -12.39
C MET A 620 -35.30 -0.44 -12.86
N VAL A 621 -36.22 0.03 -12.01
CA VAL A 621 -37.65 -0.06 -12.24
C VAL A 621 -38.32 1.31 -12.06
N LEU A 622 -39.09 1.76 -13.05
CA LEU A 622 -40.06 2.84 -12.86
C LEU A 622 -41.33 2.25 -12.21
N VAL A 623 -41.53 2.58 -10.93
CA VAL A 623 -42.48 1.88 -10.04
C VAL A 623 -43.86 2.54 -9.95
N ASN A 624 -43.97 3.81 -10.33
CA ASN A 624 -45.23 4.57 -10.24
C ASN A 624 -45.91 4.79 -11.58
N LEU A 625 -45.53 3.99 -12.62
CA LEU A 625 -46.23 3.98 -13.90
C LEU A 625 -47.65 3.38 -13.73
N LYS A 626 -48.62 3.97 -14.40
CA LYS A 626 -50.01 3.42 -14.40
C LYS A 626 -50.01 2.01 -14.98
N PRO A 627 -50.64 1.03 -14.29
CA PRO A 627 -50.70 -0.33 -14.79
C PRO A 627 -51.32 -0.43 -16.19
N ALA A 628 -50.70 -1.24 -17.06
CA ALA A 628 -51.16 -1.45 -18.43
C ALA A 628 -51.20 -2.94 -18.78
N LYS A 629 -52.08 -3.37 -19.71
CA LYS A 629 -52.12 -4.75 -20.18
C LYS A 629 -51.30 -4.89 -21.46
N LEU A 630 -50.30 -5.76 -21.45
CA LEU A 630 -49.47 -6.11 -22.58
C LEU A 630 -49.74 -7.58 -22.97
N ALA A 631 -50.24 -7.81 -24.20
CA ALA A 631 -50.68 -9.14 -24.67
C ALA A 631 -51.64 -9.85 -23.68
N GLY A 632 -52.48 -9.05 -22.95
CA GLY A 632 -53.47 -9.55 -21.99
C GLY A 632 -52.94 -9.75 -20.55
N VAL A 633 -51.64 -9.58 -20.31
CA VAL A 633 -50.98 -9.68 -19.00
C VAL A 633 -50.77 -8.29 -18.45
N LEU A 634 -51.08 -8.09 -17.16
CA LEU A 634 -50.96 -6.80 -16.48
C LEU A 634 -49.50 -6.50 -16.18
N SER A 635 -49.01 -5.29 -16.50
CA SER A 635 -47.74 -4.76 -16.09
C SER A 635 -47.95 -3.58 -15.14
N GLU A 636 -47.32 -3.62 -13.96
CA GLU A 636 -47.45 -2.64 -12.88
C GLU A 636 -46.25 -1.70 -12.74
N GLY A 637 -45.38 -1.67 -13.74
CA GLY A 637 -44.20 -0.84 -13.81
C GLY A 637 -43.43 -1.11 -15.11
N MET A 638 -42.21 -0.58 -15.22
CA MET A 638 -41.37 -0.73 -16.39
C MET A 638 -39.93 -1.00 -15.97
N LEU A 639 -39.30 -2.04 -16.56
CA LEU A 639 -37.86 -2.25 -16.46
C LEU A 639 -37.16 -1.27 -17.41
N LEU A 640 -36.05 -0.66 -16.95
CA LEU A 640 -35.26 0.22 -17.79
C LEU A 640 -34.21 -0.62 -18.57
N CYS A 641 -34.09 -0.31 -19.86
CA CYS A 641 -33.10 -0.90 -20.75
C CYS A 641 -32.42 0.21 -21.54
N ALA A 642 -31.14 0.03 -21.84
CA ALA A 642 -30.45 0.77 -22.88
C ALA A 642 -30.62 0.03 -24.21
N GLU A 643 -30.70 0.77 -25.32
CA GLU A 643 -30.83 0.26 -26.68
C GLU A 643 -29.68 0.80 -27.53
N ASP A 644 -28.99 -0.06 -28.26
CA ASP A 644 -27.94 0.33 -29.21
C ASP A 644 -28.51 0.70 -30.60
N ALA A 645 -27.63 1.12 -31.55
CA ALA A 645 -28.04 1.52 -32.90
C ALA A 645 -28.65 0.37 -33.70
N GLU A 646 -28.33 -0.87 -33.43
CA GLU A 646 -28.86 -2.09 -34.02
C GLU A 646 -30.17 -2.57 -33.39
N GLY A 647 -30.62 -1.89 -32.31
CA GLY A 647 -31.84 -2.23 -31.58
C GLY A 647 -31.65 -3.38 -30.57
N ASN A 648 -30.43 -3.68 -30.14
CA ASN A 648 -30.19 -4.62 -29.07
C ASN A 648 -30.47 -3.95 -27.71
N LEU A 649 -31.04 -4.71 -26.79
CA LEU A 649 -31.44 -4.19 -25.46
C LEU A 649 -30.57 -4.79 -24.36
N ALA A 650 -30.07 -3.93 -23.47
CA ALA A 650 -29.39 -4.30 -22.23
C ALA A 650 -30.17 -3.78 -21.01
N LEU A 651 -30.38 -4.63 -20.00
CA LEU A 651 -31.01 -4.22 -18.74
C LEU A 651 -30.11 -3.26 -17.97
N MET A 652 -30.69 -2.17 -17.50
CA MET A 652 -30.02 -1.26 -16.57
C MET A 652 -29.97 -1.88 -15.18
N THR A 653 -28.77 -2.05 -14.64
CA THR A 653 -28.51 -2.65 -13.33
C THR A 653 -27.68 -1.72 -12.47
N PRO A 654 -27.82 -1.73 -11.13
CA PRO A 654 -26.90 -0.97 -10.27
C PRO A 654 -25.50 -1.57 -10.33
N GLU A 655 -24.48 -0.75 -10.54
CA GLU A 655 -23.06 -1.16 -10.56
C GLU A 655 -22.59 -1.74 -9.22
N LYS A 656 -23.12 -1.20 -8.12
CA LYS A 656 -22.82 -1.66 -6.75
C LYS A 656 -24.01 -2.43 -6.18
N ALA A 657 -23.72 -3.34 -5.24
CA ALA A 657 -24.77 -4.08 -4.55
C ALA A 657 -25.72 -3.11 -3.82
N MET A 658 -27.00 -3.09 -4.23
CA MET A 658 -28.03 -2.26 -3.64
C MET A 658 -29.19 -3.15 -3.15
N PRO A 659 -29.80 -2.83 -2.00
CA PRO A 659 -30.95 -3.56 -1.53
C PRO A 659 -32.16 -3.33 -2.46
N SER A 660 -33.03 -4.34 -2.58
CA SER A 660 -34.31 -4.18 -3.26
C SER A 660 -35.17 -3.11 -2.56
N GLY A 661 -35.68 -2.15 -3.33
CA GLY A 661 -36.45 -1.01 -2.82
C GLY A 661 -35.58 0.27 -2.67
N ALA A 662 -34.26 0.22 -2.87
CA ALA A 662 -33.44 1.42 -2.88
C ALA A 662 -33.95 2.41 -3.93
N GLU A 663 -34.07 3.68 -3.55
CA GLU A 663 -34.50 4.75 -4.43
C GLU A 663 -33.36 5.14 -5.40
N ILE A 664 -33.73 5.46 -6.62
CA ILE A 664 -32.81 5.95 -7.66
C ILE A 664 -33.17 7.42 -7.88
N CYS A 665 -32.24 8.32 -7.55
CA CYS A 665 -32.43 9.77 -7.56
C CYS A 665 -31.33 10.47 -8.38
#